data_257683cb1d004d0e6c9354ed72d581f0
#
_entry.id   257683cb1d004d0e6c9354ed72d581f0
#
_cell.length_a   1.000
_cell.length_b   1.000
_cell.length_c   1.000
_cell.angle_alpha   90.00
_cell.angle_beta   90.00
_cell.angle_gamma   90.00
#
_symmetry.space_group_name_H-M   'P 1'
#
loop_
_entity.id
_entity.type
_entity.pdbx_description
1 polymer ?
#
loop_
_entity_poly.entity_id
_entity_poly.type
_entity_poly.pdbx_seq_one_letter_code
_entity_poly.pdbx_strand_id
1 'polypeptide(L)'
;MATTEERPIGFGRMKRKEDARFIRGQGNYVDDVQLPGMLHGAILRSPVAHARIVSIDTSAALQHPKVHAVITGKDLEGLNLAWMPTLSYDTQAVLATDKVRFQGQEVAFVIADDRYSARDALELIDVEYDTLPAVVNARKALDADAPVIRDDKENQTDNHIFDWESGDRAATDEVFARADVVVEQDMLYPRSHPAPMETCGAVADMDKVSGKLTLWCTTQAPHAHRTVYALVAGLPEHKIRVISPDIGGGFGNKVPVYPGYVCAVVGSIVTGKPVKWMEDRSENLMSTGFARDYVMKGGIAATREGKITGIRVDVIADHGAFNATAQPTKYPAGFFHVFTGSYDIEAAHCKVTGVYTNKAPGGVAYACSFRVTEAVYLVERMVDCLADELGIDPAELRLRNLLRPDQFPYECKTGWVYDSGDYERTLRKAMEIIGYEQLRREQAELRGRGALMGIGVGFFTEAVGAGPRKHMDILGLGMNDGAELRIHPTGKAQLSLSVQTQGQGHETTFAQIVAEELGIPPEDIDVVHGDTDTTPYGLGTYGSRSTPVSGAATALAARKARDKARIVASAMLEVAPDDLEWEKGRWFVKGDPEKGATIQEIAMAAHGVIELPAGVEGGLDAETVYDPPNLTFPFGAYICVVDVDPDTAKVKVRRFVAVDDCGTRINPMIIEGQVHGGLTDGVGMALMELIAFDEDGNCLGGSLMDYLIPTALECPDWETDHTVTPSPHHPIGAKGIGESATVGSPPTIVNAIVDALKPYGVRHIDMPCTPSRVWDAMQGKAAPPQ
;
A
#
# COMPACT_ATOMS: atom_id res chain seq x y z
N MET A 1 -17.88 33.06 18.67
CA MET A 1 -19.04 32.20 18.34
C MET A 1 -18.62 31.39 17.15
N ALA A 2 -18.37 30.09 17.32
CA ALA A 2 -18.08 29.19 16.19
C ALA A 2 -19.36 29.08 15.37
N THR A 3 -19.34 29.53 14.13
CA THR A 3 -20.38 29.22 13.16
C THR A 3 -20.49 27.71 13.08
N THR A 4 -21.66 27.17 13.43
CA THR A 4 -22.00 25.78 13.14
C THR A 4 -22.05 25.65 11.62
N GLU A 5 -20.92 25.25 11.00
CA GLU A 5 -20.95 24.77 9.62
C GLU A 5 -21.95 23.60 9.61
N GLU A 6 -23.03 23.73 8.85
CA GLU A 6 -23.95 22.65 8.61
C GLU A 6 -23.15 21.48 8.04
N ARG A 7 -23.13 20.34 8.77
CA ARG A 7 -22.44 19.15 8.30
C ARG A 7 -23.18 18.63 7.07
N PRO A 8 -22.50 18.33 5.97
CA PRO A 8 -23.13 17.81 4.79
C PRO A 8 -23.77 16.44 5.08
N ILE A 9 -25.00 16.25 4.64
CA ILE A 9 -25.54 14.91 4.48
C ILE A 9 -25.02 14.39 3.14
N GLY A 10 -24.12 13.39 3.18
CA GLY A 10 -23.45 12.88 1.99
C GLY A 10 -22.01 13.39 1.81
N PHE A 11 -21.63 13.57 0.54
CA PHE A 11 -20.24 13.99 0.22
C PHE A 11 -19.97 15.44 0.62
N GLY A 12 -18.75 15.67 1.10
CA GLY A 12 -18.29 16.98 1.50
C GLY A 12 -17.28 16.93 2.63
N ARG A 13 -16.72 18.12 2.94
CA ARG A 13 -15.73 18.25 4.00
C ARG A 13 -16.38 18.04 5.38
N MET A 14 -15.95 16.99 6.08
CA MET A 14 -16.33 16.77 7.48
C MET A 14 -15.15 16.20 8.26
N LYS A 15 -15.09 16.48 9.56
CA LYS A 15 -14.10 15.90 10.47
C LYS A 15 -14.37 14.41 10.65
N ARG A 16 -13.31 13.63 10.86
CA ARG A 16 -13.45 12.19 11.09
C ARG A 16 -14.25 11.93 12.37
N LYS A 17 -15.21 11.02 12.28
CA LYS A 17 -16.03 10.57 13.42
C LYS A 17 -15.17 9.92 14.50
N GLU A 18 -14.25 9.09 14.08
CA GLU A 18 -13.33 8.30 14.91
C GLU A 18 -12.33 9.16 15.70
N ASP A 19 -12.01 10.37 15.26
CA ASP A 19 -11.07 11.23 15.97
C ASP A 19 -11.50 11.53 17.41
N ALA A 20 -12.81 11.62 17.67
CA ALA A 20 -13.34 11.92 18.98
C ALA A 20 -12.91 10.90 20.06
N ARG A 21 -12.78 9.60 19.70
CA ARG A 21 -12.30 8.57 20.63
C ARG A 21 -10.77 8.55 20.71
N PHE A 22 -10.07 8.74 19.61
CA PHE A 22 -8.60 8.72 19.60
C PHE A 22 -7.97 9.84 20.43
N ILE A 23 -8.45 11.08 20.27
CA ILE A 23 -7.91 12.23 21.06
C ILE A 23 -8.24 12.17 22.56
N ARG A 24 -9.11 11.25 22.97
CA ARG A 24 -9.43 10.97 24.39
C ARG A 24 -8.70 9.75 24.92
N GLY A 25 -7.79 9.13 24.15
CA GLY A 25 -7.09 7.92 24.54
C GLY A 25 -8.00 6.69 24.61
N GLN A 26 -9.06 6.64 23.81
CA GLN A 26 -10.03 5.53 23.75
C GLN A 26 -9.81 4.64 22.51
N GLY A 27 -8.63 4.71 21.92
CA GLY A 27 -8.19 3.72 20.93
C GLY A 27 -7.97 2.36 21.62
N ASN A 28 -8.13 1.28 20.85
CA ASN A 28 -7.90 -0.08 21.34
C ASN A 28 -7.02 -0.82 20.31
N TYR A 29 -5.73 -0.86 20.60
CA TYR A 29 -4.71 -1.47 19.76
C TYR A 29 -4.39 -2.89 20.22
N VAL A 30 -3.66 -3.66 19.41
CA VAL A 30 -3.32 -5.04 19.78
C VAL A 30 -2.56 -5.14 21.09
N ASP A 31 -1.66 -4.19 21.38
CA ASP A 31 -0.93 -4.18 22.67
C ASP A 31 -1.82 -3.87 23.89
N ASP A 32 -2.99 -3.22 23.68
CA ASP A 32 -3.98 -2.96 24.74
C ASP A 32 -4.80 -4.20 25.11
N VAL A 33 -4.85 -5.22 24.24
CA VAL A 33 -5.64 -6.44 24.51
C VAL A 33 -5.05 -7.21 25.68
N GLN A 34 -5.86 -7.44 26.71
CA GLN A 34 -5.50 -8.19 27.90
C GLN A 34 -6.50 -9.32 28.14
N LEU A 35 -5.99 -10.55 28.27
CA LEU A 35 -6.81 -11.74 28.52
C LEU A 35 -6.41 -12.42 29.83
N PRO A 36 -7.34 -13.07 30.56
CA PRO A 36 -7.02 -13.79 31.79
C PRO A 36 -5.97 -14.89 31.54
N GLY A 37 -4.90 -14.88 32.32
CA GLY A 37 -3.84 -15.87 32.24
C GLY A 37 -2.95 -15.76 30.99
N MET A 38 -3.00 -14.64 30.29
CA MET A 38 -2.21 -14.38 29.09
C MET A 38 -0.71 -14.43 29.37
N LEU A 39 0.02 -15.08 28.47
CA LEU A 39 1.48 -15.16 28.44
C LEU A 39 2.04 -14.23 27.38
N HIS A 40 3.35 -13.98 27.46
CA HIS A 40 4.06 -13.12 26.51
C HIS A 40 5.15 -13.90 25.79
N GLY A 41 5.21 -13.70 24.47
CA GLY A 41 6.21 -14.28 23.60
C GLY A 41 7.28 -13.29 23.17
N ALA A 42 8.52 -13.79 23.01
CA ALA A 42 9.63 -13.07 22.42
C ALA A 42 10.39 -13.99 21.45
N ILE A 43 10.93 -13.43 20.37
CA ILE A 43 11.61 -14.19 19.32
C ILE A 43 13.12 -13.96 19.42
N LEU A 44 13.89 -15.04 19.49
CA LEU A 44 15.33 -15.02 19.25
C LEU A 44 15.57 -14.91 17.75
N ARG A 45 16.34 -13.91 17.32
CA ARG A 45 16.64 -13.66 15.92
C ARG A 45 18.11 -13.90 15.62
N SER A 46 18.39 -14.33 14.38
CA SER A 46 19.76 -14.53 13.91
C SER A 46 20.56 -13.23 13.93
N PRO A 47 21.77 -13.23 14.52
CA PRO A 47 22.68 -12.09 14.44
C PRO A 47 23.46 -12.03 13.12
N VAL A 48 23.39 -13.10 12.30
CA VAL A 48 24.14 -13.24 11.04
C VAL A 48 23.19 -13.44 9.87
N ALA A 49 23.62 -13.01 8.70
CA ALA A 49 22.79 -13.06 7.49
C ALA A 49 22.71 -14.44 6.85
N HIS A 50 23.78 -15.23 6.91
CA HIS A 50 23.82 -16.54 6.27
C HIS A 50 24.70 -17.52 7.07
N ALA A 51 24.09 -18.53 7.64
CA ALA A 51 24.82 -19.54 8.43
C ALA A 51 24.02 -20.84 8.55
N ARG A 52 24.72 -21.95 8.73
CA ARG A 52 24.12 -23.20 9.24
C ARG A 52 23.95 -23.08 10.74
N ILE A 53 22.85 -23.60 11.25
CA ILE A 53 22.62 -23.76 12.68
C ILE A 53 23.21 -25.11 13.07
N VAL A 54 24.30 -25.09 13.81
CA VAL A 54 24.98 -26.31 14.28
C VAL A 54 24.24 -26.89 15.48
N SER A 55 23.89 -26.04 16.45
CA SER A 55 23.12 -26.42 17.62
C SER A 55 22.32 -25.23 18.20
N ILE A 56 21.22 -25.56 18.89
CA ILE A 56 20.43 -24.62 19.71
C ILE A 56 20.26 -25.27 21.08
N ASP A 57 20.86 -24.68 22.12
CA ASP A 57 20.68 -25.10 23.51
C ASP A 57 19.71 -24.16 24.23
N THR A 58 18.53 -24.65 24.56
CA THR A 58 17.46 -23.92 25.25
C THR A 58 17.39 -24.26 26.74
N SER A 59 18.28 -25.13 27.26
CA SER A 59 18.18 -25.72 28.59
C SER A 59 18.21 -24.67 29.71
N ALA A 60 19.05 -23.63 29.59
CA ALA A 60 19.13 -22.55 30.60
C ALA A 60 17.89 -21.65 30.58
N ALA A 61 17.36 -21.35 29.36
CA ALA A 61 16.13 -20.58 29.22
C ALA A 61 14.92 -21.32 29.83
N LEU A 62 14.81 -22.63 29.65
CA LEU A 62 13.75 -23.46 30.22
C LEU A 62 13.82 -23.54 31.75
N GLN A 63 14.99 -23.30 32.35
CA GLN A 63 15.15 -23.25 33.82
C GLN A 63 14.76 -21.90 34.42
N HIS A 64 14.54 -20.89 33.61
CA HIS A 64 14.09 -19.59 34.11
C HIS A 64 12.68 -19.71 34.74
N PRO A 65 12.46 -19.23 36.00
CA PRO A 65 11.27 -19.57 36.78
C PRO A 65 9.94 -19.07 36.20
N LYS A 66 9.98 -18.10 35.28
CA LYS A 66 8.78 -17.54 34.64
C LYS A 66 8.59 -18.01 33.19
N VAL A 67 9.49 -18.84 32.67
CA VAL A 67 9.38 -19.38 31.31
C VAL A 67 8.49 -20.63 31.32
N HIS A 68 7.51 -20.65 30.41
CA HIS A 68 6.58 -21.77 30.26
C HIS A 68 6.96 -22.70 29.11
N ALA A 69 7.55 -22.14 28.03
CA ALA A 69 8.03 -22.92 26.89
C ALA A 69 9.10 -22.15 26.12
N VAL A 70 9.96 -22.90 25.46
CA VAL A 70 10.85 -22.42 24.40
C VAL A 70 10.60 -23.30 23.19
N ILE A 71 10.26 -22.71 22.05
CA ILE A 71 9.89 -23.41 20.82
C ILE A 71 10.98 -23.15 19.79
N THR A 72 11.49 -24.18 19.15
CA THR A 72 12.47 -24.12 18.06
C THR A 72 11.88 -24.62 16.75
N GLY A 73 12.60 -24.45 15.63
CA GLY A 73 12.18 -25.00 14.33
C GLY A 73 11.94 -26.50 14.37
N LYS A 74 12.74 -27.27 15.15
CA LYS A 74 12.56 -28.72 15.31
C LYS A 74 11.26 -29.09 16.02
N ASP A 75 10.83 -28.30 17.00
CA ASP A 75 9.55 -28.52 17.66
C ASP A 75 8.38 -28.28 16.70
N LEU A 76 8.52 -27.30 15.81
CA LEU A 76 7.53 -27.00 14.77
C LEU A 76 7.43 -28.10 13.70
N GLU A 77 8.53 -28.77 13.35
CA GLU A 77 8.51 -29.94 12.46
C GLU A 77 7.62 -31.04 13.04
N GLY A 78 7.76 -31.33 14.34
CA GLY A 78 6.93 -32.31 15.04
C GLY A 78 5.44 -31.99 15.04
N LEU A 79 5.09 -30.71 14.90
CA LEU A 79 3.71 -30.19 14.79
C LEU A 79 3.25 -29.99 13.35
N ASN A 80 4.09 -30.22 12.35
CA ASN A 80 3.88 -29.87 10.95
C ASN A 80 3.59 -28.37 10.72
N LEU A 81 4.27 -27.49 11.45
CA LEU A 81 4.12 -26.04 11.45
C LEU A 81 5.44 -25.30 11.16
N ALA A 82 6.48 -26.02 10.71
CA ALA A 82 7.81 -25.44 10.45
C ALA A 82 7.83 -24.47 9.26
N TRP A 83 6.94 -24.64 8.31
CA TRP A 83 6.84 -23.82 7.10
C TRP A 83 5.45 -23.24 6.96
N MET A 84 5.38 -22.01 6.49
CA MET A 84 4.13 -21.29 6.22
C MET A 84 4.08 -20.82 4.77
N PRO A 85 2.88 -20.75 4.15
CA PRO A 85 2.73 -20.20 2.81
C PRO A 85 2.97 -18.69 2.83
N THR A 86 3.55 -18.18 1.75
CA THR A 86 3.61 -16.73 1.47
C THR A 86 2.45 -16.32 0.57
N LEU A 87 2.22 -15.02 0.44
CA LEU A 87 1.20 -14.48 -0.46
C LEU A 87 1.62 -14.53 -1.94
N SER A 88 2.79 -15.07 -2.25
CA SER A 88 3.34 -15.24 -3.61
C SER A 88 3.45 -16.71 -4.05
N TYR A 89 2.66 -17.60 -3.48
CA TYR A 89 2.71 -19.05 -3.76
C TYR A 89 4.08 -19.68 -3.46
N ASP A 90 4.85 -19.12 -2.55
CA ASP A 90 6.07 -19.67 -2.02
C ASP A 90 5.86 -20.10 -0.56
N THR A 91 6.89 -20.62 0.06
CA THR A 91 6.94 -20.97 1.47
C THR A 91 8.11 -20.30 2.15
N GLN A 92 7.95 -20.00 3.44
CA GLN A 92 9.03 -19.52 4.30
C GLN A 92 9.03 -20.29 5.62
N ALA A 93 10.20 -20.41 6.24
CA ALA A 93 10.30 -21.00 7.57
C ALA A 93 9.62 -20.11 8.61
N VAL A 94 8.91 -20.71 9.58
CA VAL A 94 8.39 -19.98 10.74
C VAL A 94 9.52 -19.71 11.74
N LEU A 95 10.29 -20.74 12.06
CA LEU A 95 11.56 -20.63 12.80
C LEU A 95 12.63 -21.40 12.00
N ALA A 96 13.82 -20.83 11.90
CA ALA A 96 14.91 -21.49 11.19
C ALA A 96 15.29 -22.81 11.89
N THR A 97 15.42 -23.90 11.10
CA THR A 97 15.71 -25.23 11.63
C THR A 97 17.18 -25.59 11.47
N ASP A 98 17.71 -25.43 10.25
CA ASP A 98 19.04 -25.89 9.86
C ASP A 98 19.92 -24.74 9.34
N LYS A 99 19.30 -23.66 8.87
CA LYS A 99 19.99 -22.57 8.18
C LYS A 99 19.24 -21.24 8.35
N VAL A 100 19.98 -20.19 8.68
CA VAL A 100 19.50 -18.82 8.60
C VAL A 100 19.92 -18.20 7.26
N ARG A 101 19.04 -17.41 6.67
CA ARG A 101 19.15 -16.87 5.32
C ARG A 101 19.18 -15.35 5.23
N PHE A 102 18.90 -14.66 6.36
CA PHE A 102 19.04 -13.22 6.50
C PHE A 102 19.24 -12.85 7.98
N GLN A 103 19.90 -11.73 8.26
CA GLN A 103 20.03 -11.19 9.61
C GLN A 103 18.66 -10.76 10.13
N GLY A 104 18.31 -11.18 11.35
CA GLY A 104 17.00 -10.93 11.93
C GLY A 104 15.98 -12.07 11.70
N GLN A 105 16.36 -13.14 10.99
CA GLN A 105 15.49 -14.32 10.81
C GLN A 105 15.17 -14.97 12.16
N GLU A 106 13.95 -15.43 12.31
CA GLU A 106 13.42 -16.05 13.52
C GLU A 106 14.08 -17.42 13.75
N VAL A 107 14.58 -17.68 14.98
CA VAL A 107 15.32 -18.92 15.34
C VAL A 107 14.63 -19.68 16.46
N ALA A 108 14.18 -18.98 17.51
CA ALA A 108 13.45 -19.61 18.62
C ALA A 108 12.40 -18.64 19.19
N PHE A 109 11.37 -19.20 19.82
CA PHE A 109 10.28 -18.44 20.43
C PHE A 109 10.14 -18.81 21.91
N VAL A 110 10.38 -17.83 22.80
CA VAL A 110 10.24 -17.98 24.24
C VAL A 110 8.86 -17.50 24.67
N ILE A 111 8.22 -18.23 25.58
CA ILE A 111 6.92 -17.88 26.17
C ILE A 111 7.08 -17.81 27.69
N ALA A 112 6.76 -16.65 28.26
CA ALA A 112 6.91 -16.37 29.70
C ALA A 112 5.70 -15.64 30.29
N ASP A 113 5.69 -15.47 31.63
CA ASP A 113 4.63 -14.77 32.34
C ASP A 113 4.50 -13.29 31.96
N ASP A 114 5.58 -12.65 31.56
CA ASP A 114 5.62 -11.24 31.18
C ASP A 114 6.67 -10.98 30.06
N ARG A 115 6.56 -9.83 29.37
CA ARG A 115 7.43 -9.49 28.24
C ARG A 115 8.91 -9.33 28.63
N TYR A 116 9.21 -8.93 29.86
CA TYR A 116 10.59 -8.75 30.32
C TYR A 116 11.25 -10.11 30.53
N SER A 117 10.56 -11.01 31.25
CA SER A 117 11.04 -12.37 31.46
C SER A 117 11.19 -13.16 30.14
N ALA A 118 10.32 -12.92 29.16
CA ALA A 118 10.47 -13.53 27.84
C ALA A 118 11.75 -13.04 27.14
N ARG A 119 12.05 -11.74 27.21
CA ARG A 119 13.27 -11.15 26.64
C ARG A 119 14.54 -11.55 27.39
N ASP A 120 14.53 -11.51 28.72
CA ASP A 120 15.68 -11.96 29.52
C ASP A 120 16.05 -13.42 29.21
N ALA A 121 15.05 -14.25 28.96
CA ALA A 121 15.28 -15.66 28.64
C ALA A 121 15.86 -15.89 27.23
N LEU A 122 15.74 -14.95 26.29
CA LEU A 122 16.42 -15.03 24.99
C LEU A 122 17.94 -15.06 25.15
N GLU A 123 18.48 -14.30 26.10
CA GLU A 123 19.92 -14.24 26.41
C GLU A 123 20.46 -15.56 26.99
N LEU A 124 19.58 -16.47 27.42
CA LEU A 124 19.92 -17.78 27.98
C LEU A 124 19.90 -18.89 26.93
N ILE A 125 19.57 -18.57 25.68
CA ILE A 125 19.59 -19.54 24.58
C ILE A 125 20.94 -19.43 23.88
N ASP A 126 21.69 -20.54 23.83
CA ASP A 126 22.96 -20.59 23.10
C ASP A 126 22.76 -21.21 21.70
N VAL A 127 23.18 -20.49 20.67
CA VAL A 127 23.09 -20.93 19.27
C VAL A 127 24.45 -20.91 18.63
N GLU A 128 24.91 -22.06 18.16
CA GLU A 128 26.15 -22.19 17.43
C GLU A 128 25.88 -22.07 15.91
N TYR A 129 26.53 -21.08 15.30
CA TYR A 129 26.44 -20.81 13.87
C TYR A 129 27.73 -21.13 13.13
N ASP A 130 27.62 -21.84 12.00
CA ASP A 130 28.69 -21.97 10.99
C ASP A 130 28.37 -21.00 9.84
N THR A 131 29.10 -19.88 9.80
CA THR A 131 28.83 -18.78 8.87
C THR A 131 29.15 -19.15 7.43
N LEU A 132 28.32 -18.72 6.50
CA LEU A 132 28.42 -18.93 5.07
C LEU A 132 28.60 -17.60 4.33
N PRO A 133 29.16 -17.59 3.12
CA PRO A 133 29.15 -16.41 2.28
C PRO A 133 27.74 -15.87 2.05
N ALA A 134 27.59 -14.53 2.01
CA ALA A 134 26.33 -13.87 1.75
C ALA A 134 26.34 -13.17 0.38
N VAL A 135 25.16 -13.04 -0.24
CA VAL A 135 24.95 -12.19 -1.43
C VAL A 135 23.81 -11.21 -1.15
N VAL A 136 24.14 -9.93 -1.12
CA VAL A 136 23.19 -8.83 -0.85
C VAL A 136 23.01 -7.91 -2.06
N ASN A 137 23.91 -7.93 -3.02
CA ASN A 137 23.78 -7.18 -4.25
C ASN A 137 22.99 -7.97 -5.28
N ALA A 138 21.78 -7.51 -5.61
CA ALA A 138 20.90 -8.17 -6.57
C ALA A 138 21.54 -8.40 -7.95
N ARG A 139 22.47 -7.53 -8.39
CA ARG A 139 23.19 -7.69 -9.66
C ARG A 139 24.11 -8.92 -9.67
N LYS A 140 24.58 -9.35 -8.49
CA LYS A 140 25.47 -10.52 -8.31
C LYS A 140 24.73 -11.78 -7.92
N ALA A 141 23.41 -11.71 -7.68
CA ALA A 141 22.66 -12.86 -7.18
C ALA A 141 22.66 -14.06 -8.12
N LEU A 142 22.82 -13.84 -9.43
CA LEU A 142 22.87 -14.88 -10.46
C LEU A 142 24.29 -15.19 -10.95
N ASP A 143 25.33 -14.64 -10.33
CA ASP A 143 26.72 -15.01 -10.64
C ASP A 143 26.97 -16.48 -10.31
N ALA A 144 27.83 -17.13 -11.07
CA ALA A 144 28.08 -18.57 -10.94
C ALA A 144 28.67 -19.00 -9.58
N ASP A 145 29.28 -18.08 -8.85
CA ASP A 145 29.87 -18.26 -7.52
C ASP A 145 28.97 -17.74 -6.37
N ALA A 146 27.78 -17.21 -6.70
CA ALA A 146 26.83 -16.77 -5.69
C ALA A 146 26.30 -17.96 -4.86
N PRO A 147 26.22 -17.83 -3.52
CA PRO A 147 25.66 -18.89 -2.69
C PRO A 147 24.16 -19.07 -2.98
N VAL A 148 23.72 -20.33 -3.10
CA VAL A 148 22.29 -20.64 -3.28
C VAL A 148 21.57 -20.47 -1.94
N ILE A 149 20.64 -19.53 -1.89
CA ILE A 149 19.94 -19.14 -0.66
C ILE A 149 18.82 -20.14 -0.33
N ARG A 150 18.03 -20.53 -1.36
CA ARG A 150 16.87 -21.42 -1.21
C ARG A 150 17.23 -22.87 -1.60
N ASP A 151 18.34 -23.37 -1.03
CA ASP A 151 18.79 -24.75 -1.19
C ASP A 151 17.85 -25.79 -0.52
N ASP A 152 16.85 -25.32 0.21
CA ASP A 152 15.71 -26.11 0.74
C ASP A 152 14.70 -26.51 -0.35
N LYS A 153 14.70 -25.85 -1.50
CA LYS A 153 13.77 -26.13 -2.59
C LYS A 153 14.36 -27.16 -3.56
N GLU A 154 13.54 -28.14 -3.88
CA GLU A 154 13.91 -29.14 -4.89
C GLU A 154 14.19 -28.47 -6.24
N ASN A 155 15.33 -28.80 -6.85
CA ASN A 155 15.81 -28.27 -8.13
C ASN A 155 16.18 -26.76 -8.15
N GLN A 156 16.27 -26.08 -7.01
CA GLN A 156 16.79 -24.71 -6.97
C GLN A 156 18.32 -24.72 -6.98
N THR A 157 18.93 -24.35 -8.11
CA THR A 157 20.39 -24.41 -8.31
C THR A 157 21.07 -23.02 -8.34
N ASP A 158 20.29 -21.95 -8.30
CA ASP A 158 20.71 -20.56 -8.30
C ASP A 158 19.72 -19.70 -7.49
N ASN A 159 19.85 -18.39 -7.57
CA ASN A 159 18.96 -17.44 -6.86
C ASN A 159 17.88 -16.85 -7.76
N HIS A 160 17.58 -17.45 -8.91
CA HIS A 160 16.49 -17.01 -9.78
C HIS A 160 15.13 -17.40 -9.20
N ILE A 161 14.15 -16.47 -9.29
CA ILE A 161 12.76 -16.69 -8.87
C ILE A 161 11.84 -16.81 -10.07
N PHE A 162 11.83 -15.76 -10.92
CA PHE A 162 11.01 -15.69 -12.13
C PHE A 162 11.61 -14.73 -13.16
N ASP A 163 11.25 -14.94 -14.41
CA ASP A 163 11.31 -13.94 -15.47
C ASP A 163 9.87 -13.56 -15.87
N TRP A 164 9.61 -12.28 -16.03
CA TRP A 164 8.33 -11.77 -16.49
C TRP A 164 8.53 -10.66 -17.52
N GLU A 165 7.74 -10.71 -18.58
CA GLU A 165 7.78 -9.71 -19.65
C GLU A 165 6.38 -9.15 -19.93
N SER A 166 6.32 -7.88 -20.36
CA SER A 166 5.10 -7.22 -20.84
C SER A 166 5.40 -6.25 -21.95
N GLY A 167 4.43 -6.04 -22.85
CA GLY A 167 4.60 -5.26 -24.06
C GLY A 167 5.10 -6.08 -25.23
N ASP A 168 5.58 -5.41 -26.29
CA ASP A 168 6.08 -6.05 -27.52
C ASP A 168 7.55 -5.69 -27.75
N ARG A 169 8.44 -6.66 -27.53
CA ARG A 169 9.89 -6.51 -27.72
C ARG A 169 10.25 -6.15 -29.15
N ALA A 170 9.69 -6.87 -30.13
CA ALA A 170 10.07 -6.69 -31.54
C ALA A 170 9.64 -5.31 -32.04
N ALA A 171 8.39 -4.91 -31.78
CA ALA A 171 7.91 -3.58 -32.13
C ALA A 171 8.71 -2.47 -31.43
N THR A 172 9.11 -2.69 -30.17
CA THR A 172 9.93 -1.73 -29.43
C THR A 172 11.33 -1.60 -30.03
N ASP A 173 11.98 -2.72 -30.37
CA ASP A 173 13.30 -2.71 -31.01
C ASP A 173 13.28 -2.01 -32.38
N GLU A 174 12.21 -2.19 -33.18
CA GLU A 174 12.01 -1.46 -34.44
C GLU A 174 11.88 0.06 -34.23
N VAL A 175 11.13 0.48 -33.18
CA VAL A 175 10.98 1.89 -32.85
C VAL A 175 12.31 2.49 -32.41
N PHE A 176 13.08 1.79 -31.57
CA PHE A 176 14.40 2.25 -31.14
C PHE A 176 15.41 2.35 -32.29
N ALA A 177 15.37 1.40 -33.26
CA ALA A 177 16.27 1.40 -34.40
C ALA A 177 16.08 2.59 -35.37
N ARG A 178 14.86 3.16 -35.42
CA ARG A 178 14.51 4.29 -36.29
C ARG A 178 14.37 5.63 -35.56
N ALA A 179 14.53 5.66 -34.24
CA ALA A 179 14.38 6.88 -33.46
C ALA A 179 15.48 7.91 -33.79
N ASP A 180 15.14 9.19 -33.81
CA ASP A 180 16.11 10.27 -33.96
C ASP A 180 16.98 10.44 -32.69
N VAL A 181 16.41 10.20 -31.54
CA VAL A 181 17.07 10.32 -30.24
C VAL A 181 16.72 9.10 -29.37
N VAL A 182 17.76 8.53 -28.76
CA VAL A 182 17.63 7.45 -27.76
C VAL A 182 18.43 7.87 -26.52
N VAL A 183 17.78 7.79 -25.36
CA VAL A 183 18.41 8.00 -24.06
C VAL A 183 18.32 6.72 -23.26
N GLU A 184 19.43 6.29 -22.67
CA GLU A 184 19.48 5.16 -21.75
C GLU A 184 19.99 5.66 -20.38
N GLN A 185 19.43 5.09 -19.29
CA GLN A 185 19.80 5.43 -17.92
C GLN A 185 19.68 4.21 -16.99
N ASP A 186 20.73 3.94 -16.24
CA ASP A 186 20.69 3.01 -15.12
C ASP A 186 20.13 3.75 -13.90
N MET A 187 19.25 3.07 -13.14
CA MET A 187 18.56 3.62 -11.97
C MET A 187 18.43 2.58 -10.89
N LEU A 188 18.49 3.02 -9.64
CA LEU A 188 18.16 2.22 -8.48
C LEU A 188 16.96 2.84 -7.77
N TYR A 189 15.93 2.03 -7.52
CA TYR A 189 14.95 2.35 -6.50
C TYR A 189 15.34 1.61 -5.23
N PRO A 190 15.81 2.31 -4.19
CA PRO A 190 16.44 1.66 -3.04
C PRO A 190 15.42 0.91 -2.17
N ARG A 191 15.93 -0.04 -1.38
CA ARG A 191 15.14 -0.73 -0.37
C ARG A 191 14.73 0.23 0.74
N SER A 192 13.46 0.22 1.09
CA SER A 192 12.88 1.05 2.15
C SER A 192 11.95 0.25 3.05
N HIS A 193 11.55 0.86 4.16
CA HIS A 193 10.61 0.30 5.12
C HIS A 193 9.49 1.30 5.41
N PRO A 194 8.21 0.90 5.44
CA PRO A 194 7.10 1.82 5.66
C PRO A 194 7.01 2.39 7.08
N ALA A 195 7.72 1.82 8.03
CA ALA A 195 7.87 2.29 9.43
C ALA A 195 6.57 2.80 10.09
N PRO A 196 5.46 2.03 10.08
CA PRO A 196 4.24 2.46 10.79
C PRO A 196 4.52 2.69 12.26
N MET A 197 3.83 3.64 12.90
CA MET A 197 4.08 3.97 14.32
C MET A 197 3.83 2.78 15.24
N GLU A 198 2.79 2.00 15.01
CA GLU A 198 2.57 0.69 15.64
C GLU A 198 3.30 -0.39 14.84
N THR A 199 4.09 -1.21 15.53
CA THR A 199 4.77 -2.37 14.94
C THR A 199 3.80 -3.54 14.75
N CYS A 200 4.27 -4.70 14.24
CA CYS A 200 3.43 -5.87 14.11
C CYS A 200 3.25 -6.59 15.45
N GLY A 201 2.08 -7.22 15.62
CA GLY A 201 1.81 -7.99 16.83
C GLY A 201 0.51 -8.77 16.79
N ALA A 202 0.40 -9.74 17.69
CA ALA A 202 -0.78 -10.57 17.81
C ALA A 202 -1.00 -11.05 19.26
N VAL A 203 -2.27 -11.30 19.59
CA VAL A 203 -2.71 -12.07 20.74
C VAL A 203 -3.50 -13.25 20.22
N ALA A 204 -3.00 -14.47 20.41
CA ALA A 204 -3.66 -15.70 20.01
C ALA A 204 -4.28 -16.39 21.22
N ASP A 205 -5.53 -16.84 21.10
CA ASP A 205 -6.25 -17.61 22.12
C ASP A 205 -6.92 -18.83 21.50
N MET A 206 -6.36 -20.01 21.79
CA MET A 206 -6.93 -21.29 21.37
C MET A 206 -7.80 -21.86 22.46
N ASP A 207 -9.11 -21.71 22.33
CA ASP A 207 -10.07 -22.32 23.25
C ASP A 207 -10.10 -23.86 23.10
N LYS A 208 -9.57 -24.56 24.13
CA LYS A 208 -9.49 -26.01 24.15
C LYS A 208 -10.85 -26.73 24.16
N VAL A 209 -11.92 -26.06 24.60
CA VAL A 209 -13.25 -26.65 24.71
C VAL A 209 -13.96 -26.64 23.36
N SER A 210 -14.03 -25.48 22.72
CA SER A 210 -14.67 -25.32 21.41
C SER A 210 -13.78 -25.67 20.23
N GLY A 211 -12.46 -25.71 20.44
CA GLY A 211 -11.47 -25.82 19.39
C GLY A 211 -11.44 -24.60 18.45
N LYS A 212 -11.89 -23.43 18.95
CA LYS A 212 -11.91 -22.17 18.20
C LYS A 212 -10.64 -21.36 18.51
N LEU A 213 -9.94 -20.91 17.50
CA LEU A 213 -8.85 -19.97 17.58
C LEU A 213 -9.39 -18.55 17.40
N THR A 214 -9.15 -17.66 18.36
CA THR A 214 -9.36 -16.23 18.22
C THR A 214 -8.01 -15.53 18.19
N LEU A 215 -7.80 -14.70 17.16
CA LEU A 215 -6.55 -13.99 16.94
C LEU A 215 -6.82 -12.49 16.80
N TRP A 216 -6.37 -11.70 17.77
CA TRP A 216 -6.26 -10.24 17.63
C TRP A 216 -4.90 -9.94 17.01
N CYS A 217 -4.87 -9.30 15.84
CA CYS A 217 -3.60 -9.00 15.19
C CYS A 217 -3.62 -7.70 14.38
N THR A 218 -2.45 -7.14 14.24
CA THR A 218 -2.21 -5.95 13.43
C THR A 218 -2.25 -6.32 11.94
N THR A 219 -3.44 -6.45 11.35
CA THR A 219 -3.57 -6.83 9.94
C THR A 219 -4.43 -5.87 9.14
N GLN A 220 -4.01 -5.61 7.90
CA GLN A 220 -4.78 -4.85 6.90
C GLN A 220 -5.81 -5.73 6.17
N ALA A 221 -5.71 -7.07 6.31
CA ALA A 221 -6.48 -8.03 5.54
C ALA A 221 -6.98 -9.21 6.40
N PRO A 222 -7.91 -8.99 7.35
CA PRO A 222 -8.33 -10.01 8.33
C PRO A 222 -8.79 -11.34 7.70
N HIS A 223 -9.58 -11.28 6.63
CA HIS A 223 -10.08 -12.49 5.97
C HIS A 223 -8.99 -13.27 5.22
N ALA A 224 -8.04 -12.56 4.57
CA ALA A 224 -6.88 -13.21 3.96
C ALA A 224 -5.98 -13.88 5.02
N HIS A 225 -5.75 -13.19 6.14
CA HIS A 225 -5.02 -13.77 7.28
C HIS A 225 -5.73 -15.00 7.84
N ARG A 226 -7.08 -14.99 7.98
CA ARG A 226 -7.85 -16.14 8.41
C ARG A 226 -7.58 -17.37 7.54
N THR A 227 -7.58 -17.20 6.22
CA THR A 227 -7.27 -18.29 5.26
C THR A 227 -5.84 -18.82 5.43
N VAL A 228 -4.84 -17.92 5.58
CA VAL A 228 -3.45 -18.36 5.83
C VAL A 228 -3.33 -19.11 7.15
N TYR A 229 -3.95 -18.63 8.24
CA TYR A 229 -3.93 -19.33 9.53
C TYR A 229 -4.67 -20.67 9.47
N ALA A 230 -5.72 -20.81 8.66
CA ALA A 230 -6.39 -22.08 8.43
C ALA A 230 -5.44 -23.11 7.79
N LEU A 231 -4.67 -22.69 6.80
CA LEU A 231 -3.67 -23.54 6.15
C LEU A 231 -2.53 -23.93 7.12
N VAL A 232 -2.03 -22.97 7.91
CA VAL A 232 -0.94 -23.20 8.89
C VAL A 232 -1.40 -24.09 10.03
N ALA A 233 -2.53 -23.77 10.67
CA ALA A 233 -3.01 -24.52 11.85
C ALA A 233 -3.79 -25.79 11.52
N GLY A 234 -4.08 -26.05 10.23
CA GLY A 234 -4.90 -27.19 9.82
C GLY A 234 -6.35 -27.13 10.34
N LEU A 235 -6.84 -25.94 10.64
CA LEU A 235 -8.20 -25.69 11.13
C LEU A 235 -9.08 -25.16 9.99
N PRO A 236 -10.36 -25.52 9.96
CA PRO A 236 -11.28 -24.89 9.00
C PRO A 236 -11.55 -23.42 9.39
N GLU A 237 -11.73 -22.54 8.40
CA GLU A 237 -11.89 -21.10 8.60
C GLU A 237 -12.99 -20.72 9.59
N HIS A 238 -14.09 -21.47 9.66
CA HIS A 238 -15.17 -21.22 10.64
C HIS A 238 -14.77 -21.49 12.09
N LYS A 239 -13.62 -22.10 12.34
CA LYS A 239 -12.99 -22.26 13.66
C LYS A 239 -11.96 -21.18 13.96
N ILE A 240 -11.74 -20.25 13.06
CA ILE A 240 -10.77 -19.17 13.22
C ILE A 240 -11.49 -17.82 13.12
N ARG A 241 -11.38 -17.01 14.16
CA ARG A 241 -11.80 -15.62 14.18
C ARG A 241 -10.59 -14.72 14.22
N VAL A 242 -10.45 -13.86 13.24
CA VAL A 242 -9.42 -12.81 13.20
C VAL A 242 -10.08 -11.47 13.51
N ILE A 243 -9.53 -10.78 14.50
CA ILE A 243 -9.95 -9.44 14.91
C ILE A 243 -8.78 -8.51 14.69
N SER A 244 -8.97 -7.54 13.83
CA SER A 244 -8.05 -6.43 13.64
C SER A 244 -8.65 -5.21 14.36
N PRO A 245 -8.15 -4.84 15.55
CA PRO A 245 -8.67 -3.67 16.28
C PRO A 245 -8.21 -2.37 15.62
N ASP A 246 -8.08 -1.29 16.35
CA ASP A 246 -7.45 -0.08 15.82
C ASP A 246 -6.01 -0.38 15.41
N ILE A 247 -5.59 0.16 14.27
CA ILE A 247 -4.25 -0.04 13.74
C ILE A 247 -3.53 1.31 13.61
N GLY A 248 -2.35 1.39 14.22
CA GLY A 248 -1.48 2.56 14.24
C GLY A 248 -0.60 2.68 12.98
N GLY A 249 -1.24 2.76 11.81
CA GLY A 249 -0.59 2.74 10.51
C GLY A 249 -0.36 1.33 9.98
N GLY A 250 -0.51 1.16 8.69
CA GLY A 250 -0.28 -0.12 8.00
C GLY A 250 0.76 0.03 6.90
N PHE A 251 0.46 0.85 5.91
CA PHE A 251 1.35 1.20 4.79
C PHE A 251 1.91 -0.01 4.04
N GLY A 252 1.17 -1.13 4.02
CA GLY A 252 1.61 -2.39 3.43
C GLY A 252 2.44 -3.28 4.36
N ASN A 253 3.00 -2.76 5.46
CA ASN A 253 3.74 -3.55 6.46
C ASN A 253 2.89 -4.67 7.06
N LYS A 254 1.58 -4.46 7.21
CA LYS A 254 0.65 -5.36 7.91
C LYS A 254 -0.25 -6.16 6.95
N VAL A 255 0.12 -6.30 5.68
CA VAL A 255 -0.58 -7.15 4.70
C VAL A 255 -0.11 -8.61 4.79
N PRO A 256 1.21 -8.92 4.81
CA PRO A 256 1.67 -10.30 4.93
C PRO A 256 1.40 -10.92 6.30
N VAL A 257 1.37 -12.25 6.34
CA VAL A 257 1.48 -12.99 7.60
C VAL A 257 2.96 -13.22 7.87
N TYR A 258 3.42 -12.79 9.03
CA TYR A 258 4.81 -12.97 9.47
C TYR A 258 4.96 -14.16 10.44
N PRO A 259 6.16 -14.74 10.55
CA PRO A 259 6.44 -15.84 11.48
C PRO A 259 6.01 -15.55 12.93
N GLY A 260 6.16 -14.32 13.41
CA GLY A 260 5.76 -13.94 14.75
C GLY A 260 4.26 -14.12 15.06
N TYR A 261 3.38 -13.87 14.08
CA TYR A 261 1.96 -14.18 14.23
C TYR A 261 1.71 -15.68 14.40
N VAL A 262 2.43 -16.50 13.59
CA VAL A 262 2.33 -17.96 13.68
C VAL A 262 2.89 -18.47 15.01
N CYS A 263 4.00 -17.89 15.49
CA CYS A 263 4.56 -18.21 16.81
C CYS A 263 3.56 -17.96 17.95
N ALA A 264 2.80 -16.85 17.90
CA ALA A 264 1.75 -16.59 18.88
C ALA A 264 0.65 -17.67 18.85
N VAL A 265 0.21 -18.07 17.65
CA VAL A 265 -0.79 -19.16 17.46
C VAL A 265 -0.26 -20.48 18.02
N VAL A 266 0.95 -20.89 17.63
CA VAL A 266 1.60 -22.11 18.13
C VAL A 266 1.76 -22.06 19.65
N GLY A 267 2.23 -20.94 20.17
CA GLY A 267 2.38 -20.72 21.60
C GLY A 267 1.09 -20.92 22.38
N SER A 268 -0.04 -20.43 21.87
CA SER A 268 -1.35 -20.64 22.46
C SER A 268 -1.79 -22.12 22.41
N ILE A 269 -1.54 -22.80 21.31
CA ILE A 269 -1.85 -24.22 21.15
C ILE A 269 -1.05 -25.05 22.16
N VAL A 270 0.25 -24.85 22.25
CA VAL A 270 1.16 -25.61 23.11
C VAL A 270 0.90 -25.37 24.59
N THR A 271 0.76 -24.11 25.00
CA THR A 271 0.56 -23.75 26.41
C THR A 271 -0.90 -23.91 26.87
N GLY A 272 -1.84 -23.83 25.94
CA GLY A 272 -3.28 -23.77 26.20
C GLY A 272 -3.73 -22.53 26.96
N LYS A 273 -3.00 -21.45 26.78
CA LYS A 273 -3.27 -20.12 27.33
C LYS A 273 -3.19 -19.09 26.20
N PRO A 274 -3.81 -17.92 26.36
CA PRO A 274 -3.58 -16.82 25.43
C PRO A 274 -2.10 -16.44 25.40
N VAL A 275 -1.55 -16.15 24.20
CA VAL A 275 -0.17 -15.72 24.02
C VAL A 275 -0.13 -14.43 23.20
N LYS A 276 0.52 -13.40 23.75
CA LYS A 276 0.80 -12.13 23.10
C LYS A 276 2.23 -12.08 22.59
N TRP A 277 2.39 -11.73 21.32
CA TRP A 277 3.65 -11.33 20.71
C TRP A 277 3.54 -9.93 20.15
N MET A 278 4.51 -9.07 20.44
CA MET A 278 4.67 -7.74 19.86
C MET A 278 6.13 -7.57 19.48
N GLU A 279 6.41 -7.28 18.21
CA GLU A 279 7.75 -6.92 17.80
C GLU A 279 8.14 -5.51 18.31
N ASP A 280 9.42 -5.26 18.52
CA ASP A 280 9.92 -3.91 18.73
C ASP A 280 10.32 -3.23 17.42
N ARG A 281 10.73 -1.95 17.49
CA ARG A 281 11.06 -1.18 16.30
C ARG A 281 12.29 -1.72 15.57
N SER A 282 13.29 -2.22 16.27
CA SER A 282 14.48 -2.79 15.65
C SER A 282 14.15 -4.10 14.94
N GLU A 283 13.36 -4.97 15.57
CA GLU A 283 12.84 -6.19 14.91
C GLU A 283 12.05 -5.83 13.63
N ASN A 284 11.18 -4.83 13.71
CA ASN A 284 10.38 -4.35 12.58
C ASN A 284 11.26 -3.86 11.43
N LEU A 285 12.25 -3.01 11.71
CA LEU A 285 13.17 -2.48 10.70
C LEU A 285 14.17 -3.50 10.14
N MET A 286 14.35 -4.66 10.77
CA MET A 286 15.27 -5.71 10.30
C MET A 286 14.61 -6.88 9.61
N SER A 287 13.32 -7.16 9.88
CA SER A 287 12.73 -8.45 9.49
C SER A 287 11.36 -8.41 8.82
N THR A 288 10.63 -7.30 8.88
CA THR A 288 9.25 -7.25 8.38
C THR A 288 8.98 -6.12 7.40
N GLY A 289 8.27 -6.41 6.32
CA GLY A 289 7.59 -5.43 5.49
C GLY A 289 8.43 -4.56 4.56
N PHE A 290 9.55 -5.05 4.07
CA PHE A 290 10.39 -4.29 3.16
C PHE A 290 9.77 -4.10 1.78
N ALA A 291 10.21 -3.01 1.11
CA ALA A 291 9.75 -2.63 -0.20
C ALA A 291 10.84 -2.26 -1.16
N ARG A 292 10.40 -2.12 -2.41
CA ARG A 292 11.23 -1.57 -3.48
C ARG A 292 12.39 -2.50 -3.84
N ASP A 293 13.63 -1.99 -3.87
CA ASP A 293 14.84 -2.74 -4.20
C ASP A 293 14.85 -3.21 -5.66
N TYR A 294 14.62 -2.25 -6.58
CA TYR A 294 14.62 -2.47 -8.02
C TYR A 294 15.82 -1.83 -8.68
N VAL A 295 16.63 -2.65 -9.34
CA VAL A 295 17.72 -2.22 -10.22
C VAL A 295 17.18 -2.17 -11.64
N MET A 296 17.15 -1.00 -12.26
CA MET A 296 16.50 -0.77 -13.55
C MET A 296 17.47 -0.20 -14.57
N LYS A 297 17.39 -0.70 -15.80
CA LYS A 297 18.03 -0.08 -16.96
C LYS A 297 16.92 0.38 -17.92
N GLY A 298 16.63 1.68 -17.89
CA GLY A 298 15.61 2.30 -18.73
C GLY A 298 16.15 2.81 -20.06
N GLY A 299 15.33 2.77 -21.11
CA GLY A 299 15.59 3.39 -22.39
C GLY A 299 14.33 4.09 -22.92
N ILE A 300 14.48 5.29 -23.49
CA ILE A 300 13.39 6.04 -24.12
C ILE A 300 13.83 6.50 -25.51
N ALA A 301 12.92 6.37 -26.47
CA ALA A 301 13.12 6.72 -27.87
C ALA A 301 12.15 7.83 -28.28
N ALA A 302 12.63 8.82 -29.04
CA ALA A 302 11.82 9.97 -29.46
C ALA A 302 12.25 10.52 -30.82
N THR A 303 11.39 11.38 -31.40
CA THR A 303 11.76 12.28 -32.51
C THR A 303 12.49 13.51 -31.98
N ARG A 304 13.18 14.27 -32.83
CA ARG A 304 13.84 15.52 -32.45
C ARG A 304 12.88 16.61 -31.97
N GLU A 305 11.62 16.55 -32.41
CA GLU A 305 10.55 17.46 -31.97
C GLU A 305 10.01 17.09 -30.59
N GLY A 306 10.49 15.98 -29.98
CA GLY A 306 10.10 15.55 -28.67
C GLY A 306 8.84 14.68 -28.60
N LYS A 307 8.41 14.04 -29.72
CA LYS A 307 7.39 12.98 -29.63
C LYS A 307 8.06 11.71 -29.14
N ILE A 308 7.62 11.22 -27.99
CA ILE A 308 8.04 9.92 -27.43
C ILE A 308 7.44 8.82 -28.29
N THR A 309 8.28 7.92 -28.82
CA THR A 309 7.87 6.82 -29.69
C THR A 309 8.00 5.46 -29.01
N GLY A 310 8.96 5.29 -28.09
CA GLY A 310 9.15 4.01 -27.42
C GLY A 310 9.76 4.13 -26.04
N ILE A 311 9.46 3.13 -25.20
CA ILE A 311 10.10 2.96 -23.89
C ILE A 311 10.39 1.47 -23.66
N ARG A 312 11.57 1.18 -23.10
CA ARG A 312 11.93 -0.18 -22.67
C ARG A 312 12.64 -0.16 -21.34
N VAL A 313 12.55 -1.27 -20.61
CA VAL A 313 13.26 -1.42 -19.34
C VAL A 313 13.60 -2.89 -19.05
N ASP A 314 14.82 -3.11 -18.55
CA ASP A 314 15.24 -4.35 -17.91
C ASP A 314 15.38 -4.11 -16.41
N VAL A 315 14.80 -5.00 -15.59
CA VAL A 315 14.71 -4.87 -14.13
C VAL A 315 15.25 -6.13 -13.46
N ILE A 316 16.05 -5.95 -12.42
CA ILE A 316 16.33 -6.97 -11.42
C ILE A 316 15.56 -6.58 -10.14
N ALA A 317 14.63 -7.43 -9.72
CA ALA A 317 13.80 -7.24 -8.54
C ALA A 317 14.31 -8.10 -7.39
N ASP A 318 14.80 -7.46 -6.31
CA ASP A 318 15.29 -8.16 -5.14
C ASP A 318 14.15 -8.50 -4.18
N HIS A 319 13.89 -9.79 -4.01
CA HIS A 319 12.85 -10.31 -3.12
C HIS A 319 13.37 -10.69 -1.71
N GLY A 320 14.67 -10.55 -1.46
CA GLY A 320 15.28 -11.03 -0.23
C GLY A 320 15.35 -12.56 -0.16
N ALA A 321 15.42 -13.12 1.04
CA ALA A 321 15.67 -14.55 1.24
C ALA A 321 14.46 -15.46 0.94
N PHE A 322 13.25 -14.89 0.89
CA PHE A 322 12.02 -15.61 0.59
C PHE A 322 11.15 -14.79 -0.35
N ASN A 323 10.44 -15.41 -1.28
CA ASN A 323 9.46 -14.73 -2.11
C ASN A 323 8.14 -14.57 -1.32
N ALA A 324 8.07 -13.50 -0.52
CA ALA A 324 6.93 -13.21 0.36
C ALA A 324 6.10 -11.99 -0.07
N THR A 325 6.43 -11.38 -1.18
CA THR A 325 5.75 -10.18 -1.69
C THR A 325 4.31 -10.53 -2.12
N ALA A 326 3.30 -9.86 -1.56
CA ALA A 326 1.91 -10.05 -2.01
C ALA A 326 1.69 -9.38 -3.36
N GLN A 327 1.68 -10.17 -4.42
CA GLN A 327 1.39 -9.72 -5.79
C GLN A 327 0.21 -10.51 -6.36
N PRO A 328 -0.58 -9.93 -7.27
CA PRO A 328 -1.55 -10.71 -8.02
C PRO A 328 -0.85 -11.86 -8.75
N THR A 329 -1.43 -13.06 -8.72
CA THR A 329 -0.79 -14.29 -9.18
C THR A 329 -0.22 -14.21 -10.60
N LYS A 330 -0.92 -13.54 -11.51
CA LYS A 330 -0.50 -13.38 -12.91
C LYS A 330 0.53 -12.27 -13.13
N TYR A 331 0.84 -11.50 -12.10
CA TYR A 331 1.71 -10.32 -12.19
C TYR A 331 2.80 -10.39 -11.12
N PRO A 332 3.80 -11.27 -11.26
CA PRO A 332 4.83 -11.45 -10.23
C PRO A 332 5.69 -10.19 -10.02
N ALA A 333 5.71 -9.27 -11.00
CA ALA A 333 6.29 -7.94 -10.89
C ALA A 333 5.23 -6.86 -10.56
N GLY A 334 4.06 -7.26 -10.09
CA GLY A 334 2.95 -6.34 -9.78
C GLY A 334 2.49 -5.54 -10.99
N PHE A 335 2.11 -4.30 -10.76
CA PHE A 335 1.68 -3.38 -11.82
C PHE A 335 2.83 -2.58 -12.43
N PHE A 336 4.05 -3.10 -12.37
CA PHE A 336 5.20 -2.43 -12.98
C PHE A 336 4.97 -2.13 -14.48
N HIS A 337 4.14 -2.90 -15.16
CA HIS A 337 3.76 -2.68 -16.56
C HIS A 337 2.97 -1.39 -16.85
N VAL A 338 2.66 -0.54 -15.83
CA VAL A 338 2.24 0.86 -16.05
C VAL A 338 3.43 1.81 -16.31
N PHE A 339 4.63 1.30 -16.53
CA PHE A 339 5.84 2.08 -16.84
C PHE A 339 5.75 2.90 -18.13
N THR A 340 4.71 2.71 -18.93
CA THR A 340 4.35 3.62 -20.04
C THR A 340 3.86 4.98 -19.54
N GLY A 341 3.50 5.06 -18.25
CA GLY A 341 3.04 6.29 -17.61
C GLY A 341 1.78 6.86 -18.23
N SER A 342 1.72 8.18 -18.27
CA SER A 342 0.59 8.97 -18.75
C SER A 342 0.71 9.38 -20.24
N TYR A 343 1.59 8.71 -20.99
CA TYR A 343 2.04 9.16 -22.30
C TYR A 343 1.50 8.29 -23.45
N ASP A 344 1.21 8.96 -24.57
CA ASP A 344 0.87 8.30 -25.84
C ASP A 344 2.14 7.78 -26.53
N ILE A 345 2.46 6.50 -26.29
CA ILE A 345 3.68 5.83 -26.73
C ILE A 345 3.33 4.79 -27.81
N GLU A 346 4.13 4.70 -28.87
CA GLU A 346 3.91 3.78 -29.99
C GLU A 346 4.20 2.32 -29.62
N ALA A 347 5.32 2.07 -28.93
CA ALA A 347 5.73 0.73 -28.48
C ALA A 347 6.39 0.75 -27.10
N ALA A 348 6.20 -0.32 -26.35
CA ALA A 348 6.79 -0.47 -25.02
C ALA A 348 7.13 -1.94 -24.72
N HIS A 349 8.21 -2.16 -24.00
CA HIS A 349 8.61 -3.48 -23.52
C HIS A 349 9.30 -3.40 -22.16
N CYS A 350 8.96 -4.31 -21.24
CA CYS A 350 9.73 -4.52 -20.03
C CYS A 350 10.05 -6.00 -19.82
N LYS A 351 11.22 -6.24 -19.22
CA LYS A 351 11.59 -7.53 -18.64
C LYS A 351 11.92 -7.34 -17.16
N VAL A 352 11.38 -8.18 -16.29
CA VAL A 352 11.67 -8.19 -14.86
C VAL A 352 12.14 -9.59 -14.45
N THR A 353 13.33 -9.65 -13.86
CA THR A 353 13.90 -10.87 -13.29
C THR A 353 13.89 -10.77 -11.77
N GLY A 354 13.16 -11.65 -11.09
CA GLY A 354 13.14 -11.76 -9.63
C GLY A 354 14.29 -12.61 -9.11
N VAL A 355 14.97 -12.13 -8.04
CA VAL A 355 16.11 -12.84 -7.46
C VAL A 355 16.01 -12.91 -5.94
N TYR A 356 16.59 -13.99 -5.36
CA TYR A 356 16.85 -14.12 -3.94
C TYR A 356 18.17 -13.44 -3.55
N THR A 357 18.19 -12.83 -2.35
CA THR A 357 19.39 -12.28 -1.70
C THR A 357 19.35 -12.56 -0.19
N ASN A 358 20.49 -12.45 0.51
CA ASN A 358 20.56 -12.62 1.96
C ASN A 358 20.05 -11.36 2.72
N LYS A 359 18.91 -10.85 2.30
CA LYS A 359 18.16 -9.76 2.96
C LYS A 359 16.84 -10.28 3.49
N ALA A 360 16.26 -9.60 4.47
CA ALA A 360 14.92 -9.93 4.93
C ALA A 360 13.92 -9.95 3.75
N PRO A 361 12.88 -10.80 3.80
CA PRO A 361 11.92 -10.91 2.69
C PRO A 361 11.29 -9.58 2.35
N GLY A 362 11.10 -9.33 1.06
CA GLY A 362 10.26 -8.24 0.59
C GLY A 362 8.82 -8.47 1.03
N GLY A 363 8.12 -7.39 1.38
CA GLY A 363 6.70 -7.41 1.68
C GLY A 363 5.89 -6.68 0.61
N VAL A 364 4.67 -6.30 0.97
CA VAL A 364 3.91 -5.29 0.23
C VAL A 364 4.23 -3.97 0.86
N ALA A 365 5.01 -3.17 0.22
CA ALA A 365 5.30 -1.88 0.79
C ALA A 365 4.26 -0.86 0.44
N TYR A 366 4.19 0.09 1.36
CA TYR A 366 3.42 1.29 1.23
C TYR A 366 3.67 1.99 -0.09
N ALA A 367 2.58 2.46 -0.65
CA ALA A 367 2.58 3.20 -1.90
C ALA A 367 3.39 2.52 -3.02
N CYS A 368 3.56 1.21 -2.91
CA CYS A 368 4.07 0.49 -4.08
C CYS A 368 2.95 0.27 -5.10
N SER A 369 1.67 0.46 -4.70
CA SER A 369 0.52 0.13 -5.52
C SER A 369 0.79 -1.10 -6.39
N PHE A 370 1.36 -2.13 -5.77
CA PHE A 370 1.92 -3.28 -6.48
C PHE A 370 2.98 -2.88 -7.52
N ARG A 371 3.99 -2.08 -7.14
CA ARG A 371 5.14 -1.64 -7.97
C ARG A 371 4.87 -0.49 -8.95
N VAL A 372 3.75 0.19 -8.84
CA VAL A 372 3.49 1.40 -9.66
C VAL A 372 4.48 2.51 -9.36
N THR A 373 4.91 2.64 -8.10
CA THR A 373 5.87 3.69 -7.68
C THR A 373 7.19 3.56 -8.42
N GLU A 374 7.73 2.34 -8.55
CA GLU A 374 8.97 2.06 -9.27
C GLU A 374 8.80 2.31 -10.76
N ALA A 375 7.65 1.96 -11.33
CA ALA A 375 7.33 2.19 -12.73
C ALA A 375 7.22 3.68 -13.06
N VAL A 376 6.55 4.45 -12.22
CA VAL A 376 6.41 5.91 -12.37
C VAL A 376 7.75 6.62 -12.18
N TYR A 377 8.55 6.21 -11.18
CA TYR A 377 9.90 6.74 -11.00
C TYR A 377 10.73 6.55 -12.27
N LEU A 378 10.71 5.35 -12.85
CA LEU A 378 11.41 5.07 -14.10
C LEU A 378 10.97 6.03 -15.21
N VAL A 379 9.67 6.04 -15.56
CA VAL A 379 9.19 6.80 -16.72
C VAL A 379 9.40 8.30 -16.54
N GLU A 380 9.16 8.85 -15.36
CA GLU A 380 9.29 10.29 -15.10
C GLU A 380 10.76 10.75 -15.11
N ARG A 381 11.68 9.90 -14.64
CA ARG A 381 13.11 10.15 -14.79
C ARG A 381 13.56 10.06 -16.24
N MET A 382 13.09 9.06 -17.02
CA MET A 382 13.42 8.91 -18.43
C MET A 382 12.91 10.09 -19.27
N VAL A 383 11.69 10.57 -18.99
CA VAL A 383 11.12 11.75 -19.65
C VAL A 383 11.95 13.01 -19.34
N ASP A 384 12.44 13.15 -18.11
CA ASP A 384 13.29 14.29 -17.70
C ASP A 384 14.69 14.22 -18.35
N CYS A 385 15.28 13.02 -18.41
CA CYS A 385 16.54 12.80 -19.14
C CYS A 385 16.40 13.10 -20.64
N LEU A 386 15.26 12.74 -21.24
CA LEU A 386 14.95 13.06 -22.64
C LEU A 386 14.78 14.57 -22.85
N ALA A 387 14.10 15.26 -21.92
CA ALA A 387 13.93 16.71 -21.97
C ALA A 387 15.29 17.43 -21.97
N ASP A 388 16.22 16.97 -21.13
CA ASP A 388 17.57 17.50 -21.06
C ASP A 388 18.37 17.24 -22.36
N GLU A 389 18.31 16.03 -22.91
CA GLU A 389 18.98 15.68 -24.17
C GLU A 389 18.46 16.49 -25.37
N LEU A 390 17.16 16.75 -25.41
CA LEU A 390 16.53 17.54 -26.48
C LEU A 390 16.61 19.05 -26.28
N GLY A 391 16.98 19.51 -25.06
CA GLY A 391 16.94 20.93 -24.68
C GLY A 391 15.52 21.49 -24.66
N ILE A 392 14.51 20.66 -24.41
CA ILE A 392 13.09 21.03 -24.30
C ILE A 392 12.75 21.19 -22.81
N ASP A 393 11.90 22.20 -22.50
CA ASP A 393 11.41 22.34 -21.12
C ASP A 393 10.67 21.08 -20.67
N PRO A 394 10.92 20.56 -19.45
CA PRO A 394 10.31 19.30 -18.99
C PRO A 394 8.78 19.31 -18.91
N ALA A 395 8.15 20.45 -18.61
CA ALA A 395 6.70 20.57 -18.61
C ALA A 395 6.15 20.57 -20.05
N GLU A 396 6.83 21.27 -20.95
CA GLU A 396 6.47 21.32 -22.36
C GLU A 396 6.60 19.95 -23.04
N LEU A 397 7.67 19.18 -22.75
CA LEU A 397 7.84 17.83 -23.26
C LEU A 397 6.69 16.91 -22.81
N ARG A 398 6.26 17.04 -21.55
CA ARG A 398 5.11 16.29 -21.02
C ARG A 398 3.83 16.68 -21.75
N LEU A 399 3.53 17.98 -21.88
CA LEU A 399 2.33 18.47 -22.57
C LEU A 399 2.23 17.95 -24.01
N ARG A 400 3.35 17.79 -24.72
CA ARG A 400 3.37 17.23 -26.11
C ARG A 400 3.00 15.76 -26.17
N ASN A 401 3.16 15.02 -25.07
CA ASN A 401 3.06 13.57 -25.05
C ASN A 401 1.95 13.01 -24.17
N LEU A 402 1.33 13.83 -23.29
CA LEU A 402 0.23 13.39 -22.45
C LEU A 402 -0.96 12.87 -23.28
N LEU A 403 -1.62 11.84 -22.74
CA LEU A 403 -2.90 11.35 -23.28
C LEU A 403 -3.96 12.44 -23.20
N ARG A 404 -4.73 12.57 -24.27
CA ARG A 404 -5.82 13.56 -24.37
C ARG A 404 -7.15 12.96 -23.92
N PRO A 405 -8.11 13.79 -23.46
CA PRO A 405 -9.43 13.32 -22.98
C PRO A 405 -10.21 12.48 -24.01
N ASP A 406 -10.02 12.74 -25.32
CA ASP A 406 -10.67 12.02 -26.41
C ASP A 406 -10.10 10.62 -26.68
N GLN A 407 -8.98 10.26 -26.04
CA GLN A 407 -8.34 8.95 -26.18
C GLN A 407 -8.84 7.92 -25.12
N PHE A 408 -9.60 8.35 -24.11
CA PHE A 408 -10.10 7.45 -23.09
C PHE A 408 -11.44 6.79 -23.47
N PRO A 409 -11.67 5.51 -23.10
CA PRO A 409 -10.73 4.61 -22.42
C PRO A 409 -9.52 4.28 -23.31
N TYR A 410 -8.30 4.32 -22.71
CA TYR A 410 -7.05 4.13 -23.43
C TYR A 410 -6.40 2.78 -23.13
N GLU A 411 -6.25 1.95 -24.16
CA GLU A 411 -5.51 0.69 -24.04
C GLU A 411 -4.00 0.96 -24.18
N CYS A 412 -3.27 0.90 -23.08
CA CYS A 412 -1.83 1.10 -23.09
C CYS A 412 -1.09 -0.09 -23.71
N LYS A 413 0.15 0.10 -24.17
CA LYS A 413 0.93 -0.91 -24.89
C LYS A 413 1.31 -2.14 -24.06
N THR A 414 1.04 -2.11 -22.77
CA THR A 414 1.25 -3.21 -21.83
C THR A 414 -0.04 -3.91 -21.40
N GLY A 415 -1.18 -3.56 -22.04
CA GLY A 415 -2.45 -4.29 -21.93
C GLY A 415 -3.44 -3.76 -20.88
N TRP A 416 -3.14 -2.67 -20.18
CA TRP A 416 -4.11 -2.03 -19.27
C TRP A 416 -4.99 -1.03 -20.03
N VAL A 417 -6.24 -0.91 -19.56
CA VAL A 417 -7.22 0.03 -20.13
C VAL A 417 -7.44 1.15 -19.11
N TYR A 418 -6.82 2.30 -19.31
CA TYR A 418 -7.03 3.48 -18.49
C TYR A 418 -8.43 4.03 -18.69
N ASP A 419 -9.13 4.31 -17.58
CA ASP A 419 -10.57 4.55 -17.56
C ASP A 419 -10.99 5.96 -18.00
N SER A 420 -10.34 6.99 -17.49
CA SER A 420 -10.67 8.41 -17.78
C SER A 420 -9.52 9.33 -17.36
N GLY A 421 -9.42 10.50 -18.01
CA GLY A 421 -8.40 11.50 -17.64
C GLY A 421 -8.54 12.82 -18.40
N ASP A 422 -8.06 13.90 -17.77
CA ASP A 422 -7.83 15.22 -18.38
C ASP A 422 -6.46 15.72 -17.93
N TYR A 423 -5.44 15.08 -18.47
CA TYR A 423 -4.06 15.21 -18.01
C TYR A 423 -3.47 16.60 -18.28
N GLU A 424 -3.71 17.16 -19.46
CA GLU A 424 -3.23 18.50 -19.82
C GLU A 424 -3.77 19.57 -18.85
N ARG A 425 -5.07 19.52 -18.56
CA ARG A 425 -5.71 20.45 -17.62
C ARG A 425 -5.06 20.39 -16.24
N THR A 426 -4.76 19.18 -15.76
CA THR A 426 -4.16 18.96 -14.45
C THR A 426 -2.74 19.51 -14.37
N LEU A 427 -1.91 19.27 -15.38
CA LEU A 427 -0.55 19.82 -15.43
C LEU A 427 -0.55 21.33 -15.56
N ARG A 428 -1.40 21.91 -16.43
CA ARG A 428 -1.52 23.37 -16.58
C ARG A 428 -1.97 24.04 -15.28
N LYS A 429 -2.87 23.41 -14.53
CA LYS A 429 -3.31 23.88 -13.22
C LYS A 429 -2.15 23.92 -12.22
N ALA A 430 -1.34 22.88 -12.13
CA ALA A 430 -0.15 22.86 -11.29
C ALA A 430 0.86 23.94 -11.68
N MET A 431 1.08 24.13 -12.99
CA MET A 431 1.95 25.20 -13.51
C MET A 431 1.44 26.61 -13.16
N GLU A 432 0.13 26.83 -13.21
CA GLU A 432 -0.50 28.10 -12.85
C GLU A 432 -0.31 28.40 -11.34
N ILE A 433 -0.63 27.42 -10.47
CA ILE A 433 -0.55 27.59 -9.01
C ILE A 433 0.88 27.91 -8.58
N ILE A 434 1.87 27.23 -9.13
CA ILE A 434 3.26 27.44 -8.74
C ILE A 434 3.86 28.71 -9.39
N GLY A 435 3.25 29.22 -10.44
CA GLY A 435 3.78 30.34 -11.23
C GLY A 435 5.00 29.93 -12.09
N TYR A 436 4.88 28.81 -12.81
CA TYR A 436 5.97 28.09 -13.46
C TYR A 436 6.88 28.97 -14.31
N GLU A 437 6.33 29.79 -15.20
CA GLU A 437 7.07 30.68 -16.10
C GLU A 437 7.91 31.72 -15.33
N GLN A 438 7.37 32.25 -14.21
CA GLN A 438 8.10 33.18 -13.37
C GLN A 438 9.23 32.48 -12.63
N LEU A 439 8.98 31.27 -12.12
CA LEU A 439 10.03 30.46 -11.45
C LEU A 439 11.18 30.11 -12.37
N ARG A 440 10.91 29.78 -13.64
CA ARG A 440 11.99 29.54 -14.63
C ARG A 440 12.84 30.78 -14.87
N ARG A 441 12.25 31.98 -14.88
CA ARG A 441 13.01 33.25 -14.96
C ARG A 441 13.85 33.50 -13.71
N GLU A 442 13.24 33.33 -12.53
CA GLU A 442 13.95 33.45 -11.24
C GLU A 442 15.12 32.47 -11.16
N GLN A 443 14.92 31.22 -11.57
CA GLN A 443 15.97 30.20 -11.62
C GLN A 443 17.14 30.60 -12.50
N ALA A 444 16.88 31.15 -13.69
CA ALA A 444 17.93 31.61 -14.59
C ALA A 444 18.75 32.76 -13.99
N GLU A 445 18.10 33.69 -13.32
CA GLU A 445 18.78 34.79 -12.60
C GLU A 445 19.64 34.28 -11.43
N LEU A 446 19.10 33.36 -10.63
CA LEU A 446 19.80 32.78 -9.47
C LEU A 446 20.99 31.93 -9.90
N ARG A 447 20.86 31.14 -10.97
CA ARG A 447 21.98 30.39 -11.57
C ARG A 447 23.11 31.30 -12.03
N GLY A 448 22.79 32.45 -12.61
CA GLY A 448 23.79 33.47 -12.98
C GLY A 448 24.58 34.03 -11.80
N ARG A 449 24.07 33.85 -10.57
CA ARG A 449 24.72 34.25 -9.31
C ARG A 449 25.37 33.07 -8.57
N GLY A 450 25.33 31.85 -9.14
CA GLY A 450 25.91 30.64 -8.55
C GLY A 450 24.98 29.90 -7.58
N ALA A 451 23.71 30.31 -7.45
CA ALA A 451 22.74 29.57 -6.62
C ALA A 451 22.23 28.31 -7.33
N LEU A 452 22.01 27.26 -6.55
CA LEU A 452 21.56 25.96 -7.05
C LEU A 452 20.06 25.76 -6.73
N MET A 453 19.22 26.45 -7.47
CA MET A 453 17.77 26.25 -7.44
C MET A 453 17.36 25.30 -8.55
N GLY A 454 16.57 24.26 -8.20
CA GLY A 454 16.00 23.33 -9.16
C GLY A 454 14.47 23.29 -9.17
N ILE A 455 13.90 23.02 -10.33
CA ILE A 455 12.46 22.88 -10.54
C ILE A 455 12.22 21.54 -11.21
N GLY A 456 11.56 20.61 -10.49
CA GLY A 456 11.18 19.29 -10.97
C GLY A 456 9.70 19.24 -11.32
N VAL A 457 9.40 18.59 -12.42
CA VAL A 457 8.03 18.30 -12.87
C VAL A 457 7.83 16.79 -12.88
N GLY A 458 6.71 16.33 -12.37
CA GLY A 458 6.27 14.94 -12.47
C GLY A 458 4.81 14.86 -12.86
N PHE A 459 4.46 13.89 -13.68
CA PHE A 459 3.08 13.55 -14.02
C PHE A 459 2.90 12.04 -13.92
N PHE A 460 1.88 11.58 -13.24
CA PHE A 460 1.68 10.16 -13.03
C PHE A 460 0.24 9.72 -13.27
N THR A 461 0.10 8.48 -13.70
CA THR A 461 -1.13 7.70 -13.65
C THR A 461 -0.86 6.48 -12.79
N GLU A 462 -1.72 6.25 -11.79
CA GLU A 462 -1.64 5.12 -10.89
C GLU A 462 -2.72 4.10 -11.23
N ALA A 463 -2.43 2.81 -11.07
CA ALA A 463 -3.38 1.72 -11.20
C ALA A 463 -3.79 1.25 -9.80
N VAL A 464 -5.06 1.40 -9.43
CA VAL A 464 -5.54 1.11 -8.09
C VAL A 464 -6.85 0.33 -8.08
N GLY A 465 -7.13 -0.32 -6.95
CA GLY A 465 -8.34 -1.11 -6.80
C GLY A 465 -8.12 -2.58 -7.09
N ALA A 466 -9.02 -3.16 -7.84
CA ALA A 466 -8.98 -4.53 -8.31
C ALA A 466 -9.81 -4.68 -9.59
N GLY A 467 -9.68 -5.81 -10.27
CA GLY A 467 -10.47 -6.19 -11.44
C GLY A 467 -9.75 -6.08 -12.78
N PRO A 468 -10.23 -6.80 -13.76
CA PRO A 468 -11.28 -7.82 -13.65
C PRO A 468 -10.81 -9.09 -12.95
N ARG A 469 -11.73 -9.84 -12.31
CA ARG A 469 -11.44 -11.06 -11.52
C ARG A 469 -10.52 -12.06 -12.23
N LYS A 470 -10.67 -12.25 -13.54
CA LYS A 470 -9.85 -13.18 -14.34
C LYS A 470 -8.35 -12.85 -14.34
N HIS A 471 -7.97 -11.65 -13.90
CA HIS A 471 -6.60 -11.16 -13.86
C HIS A 471 -6.13 -10.82 -12.45
N MET A 472 -7.08 -10.65 -11.50
CA MET A 472 -6.79 -10.13 -10.16
C MET A 472 -7.19 -11.13 -9.09
N ASP A 473 -6.17 -11.83 -8.55
CA ASP A 473 -6.31 -12.75 -7.43
C ASP A 473 -5.08 -12.69 -6.53
N ILE A 474 -5.27 -13.03 -5.26
CA ILE A 474 -4.18 -13.32 -4.32
C ILE A 474 -4.46 -14.71 -3.74
N LEU A 475 -3.50 -15.61 -3.80
CA LEU A 475 -3.67 -17.03 -3.42
C LEU A 475 -4.87 -17.71 -4.10
N GLY A 476 -5.15 -17.37 -5.36
CA GLY A 476 -6.32 -17.88 -6.09
C GLY A 476 -7.66 -17.29 -5.64
N LEU A 477 -7.66 -16.35 -4.70
CA LEU A 477 -8.86 -15.69 -4.19
C LEU A 477 -9.12 -14.39 -4.96
N GLY A 478 -10.32 -14.24 -5.52
CA GLY A 478 -10.72 -13.03 -6.25
C GLY A 478 -10.73 -11.80 -5.34
N MET A 479 -10.26 -10.68 -5.87
CA MET A 479 -10.10 -9.43 -5.12
C MET A 479 -11.41 -8.59 -5.06
N ASN A 480 -12.53 -9.24 -4.84
CA ASN A 480 -13.82 -8.59 -4.57
C ASN A 480 -13.96 -8.19 -3.09
N ASP A 481 -14.90 -7.31 -2.80
CA ASP A 481 -15.27 -6.93 -1.43
C ASP A 481 -16.77 -6.98 -1.22
N GLY A 482 -17.17 -7.29 0.04
CA GLY A 482 -18.54 -7.29 0.51
C GLY A 482 -18.90 -6.05 1.33
N ALA A 483 -20.17 -5.65 1.26
CA ALA A 483 -20.77 -4.68 2.15
C ALA A 483 -22.17 -5.18 2.56
N GLU A 484 -22.44 -5.14 3.87
CA GLU A 484 -23.77 -5.46 4.44
C GLU A 484 -24.29 -4.22 5.14
N LEU A 485 -25.43 -3.73 4.71
CA LEU A 485 -26.12 -2.56 5.28
C LEU A 485 -27.40 -3.01 5.97
N ARG A 486 -27.55 -2.65 7.23
CA ARG A 486 -28.75 -2.89 8.01
C ARG A 486 -29.33 -1.56 8.47
N ILE A 487 -30.60 -1.31 8.17
CA ILE A 487 -31.32 -0.11 8.61
C ILE A 487 -32.30 -0.53 9.73
N HIS A 488 -32.09 -0.01 10.93
CA HIS A 488 -32.88 -0.30 12.10
C HIS A 488 -34.27 0.41 12.05
N PRO A 489 -35.27 -0.03 12.84
CA PRO A 489 -36.60 0.60 12.87
C PRO A 489 -36.57 2.10 13.16
N THR A 490 -35.54 2.60 13.87
CA THR A 490 -35.37 4.02 14.17
C THR A 490 -34.82 4.83 12.98
N GLY A 491 -34.50 4.19 11.84
CA GLY A 491 -33.90 4.81 10.68
C GLY A 491 -32.38 5.01 10.78
N LYS A 492 -31.76 4.57 11.87
CA LYS A 492 -30.28 4.52 11.99
C LYS A 492 -29.75 3.28 11.30
N ALA A 493 -28.51 3.31 10.86
CA ALA A 493 -27.93 2.23 10.07
C ALA A 493 -26.63 1.67 10.67
N GLN A 494 -26.37 0.40 10.40
CA GLN A 494 -25.08 -0.25 10.59
C GLN A 494 -24.57 -0.75 9.24
N LEU A 495 -23.32 -0.42 8.92
CA LEU A 495 -22.64 -0.87 7.71
C LEU A 495 -21.46 -1.77 8.10
N SER A 496 -21.50 -3.05 7.71
CA SER A 496 -20.41 -4.00 7.91
C SER A 496 -19.60 -4.13 6.63
N LEU A 497 -18.26 -4.02 6.73
CA LEU A 497 -17.32 -3.95 5.61
C LEU A 497 -16.22 -4.98 5.72
N SER A 498 -15.79 -5.51 4.59
CA SER A 498 -14.64 -6.42 4.48
C SER A 498 -13.27 -5.73 4.53
N VAL A 499 -13.21 -4.41 4.49
CA VAL A 499 -11.98 -3.62 4.61
C VAL A 499 -11.61 -3.37 6.07
N GLN A 500 -10.35 -2.98 6.30
CA GLN A 500 -9.84 -2.60 7.62
C GLN A 500 -9.22 -1.21 7.53
N THR A 501 -9.57 -0.33 8.47
CA THR A 501 -8.95 0.99 8.57
C THR A 501 -7.58 0.93 9.28
N GLN A 502 -6.63 1.77 8.83
CA GLN A 502 -5.35 1.97 9.51
C GLN A 502 -5.13 3.47 9.83
N GLY A 503 -6.22 4.22 9.97
CA GLY A 503 -6.22 5.65 10.26
C GLY A 503 -6.65 6.55 9.09
N GLN A 504 -6.96 6.00 7.92
CA GLN A 504 -7.37 6.76 6.73
C GLN A 504 -8.85 7.16 6.69
N GLY A 505 -9.58 7.02 7.80
CA GLY A 505 -10.90 7.60 7.96
C GLY A 505 -12.05 6.81 7.32
N HIS A 506 -11.97 5.47 7.29
CA HIS A 506 -13.01 4.62 6.72
C HIS A 506 -14.36 4.77 7.43
N GLU A 507 -14.39 4.85 8.77
CA GLU A 507 -15.64 5.02 9.53
C GLU A 507 -16.41 6.28 9.10
N THR A 508 -15.69 7.31 8.68
CA THR A 508 -16.28 8.56 8.17
C THR A 508 -16.67 8.45 6.70
N THR A 509 -15.72 8.07 5.83
CA THR A 509 -15.94 8.07 4.38
C THR A 509 -17.04 7.10 3.94
N PHE A 510 -17.08 5.90 4.52
CA PHE A 510 -18.12 4.93 4.16
C PHE A 510 -19.49 5.29 4.72
N ALA A 511 -19.54 5.93 5.91
CA ALA A 511 -20.78 6.54 6.40
C ALA A 511 -21.28 7.65 5.45
N GLN A 512 -20.38 8.46 4.87
CA GLN A 512 -20.75 9.48 3.89
C GLN A 512 -21.27 8.88 2.57
N ILE A 513 -20.79 7.71 2.14
CA ILE A 513 -21.34 7.01 0.95
C ILE A 513 -22.78 6.58 1.21
N VAL A 514 -23.06 5.97 2.37
CA VAL A 514 -24.44 5.60 2.75
C VAL A 514 -25.30 6.84 2.89
N ALA A 515 -24.79 7.91 3.50
CA ALA A 515 -25.51 9.18 3.67
C ALA A 515 -25.90 9.82 2.33
N GLU A 516 -25.00 9.80 1.35
CA GLU A 516 -25.25 10.30 -0.01
C GLU A 516 -26.38 9.55 -0.70
N GLU A 517 -26.41 8.22 -0.56
CA GLU A 517 -27.40 7.36 -1.23
C GLU A 517 -28.75 7.32 -0.51
N LEU A 518 -28.77 7.48 0.82
CA LEU A 518 -29.98 7.25 1.64
C LEU A 518 -30.45 8.48 2.44
N GLY A 519 -29.69 9.57 2.49
CA GLY A 519 -30.03 10.73 3.29
C GLY A 519 -30.04 10.51 4.80
N ILE A 520 -29.41 9.43 5.28
CA ILE A 520 -29.20 9.18 6.72
C ILE A 520 -27.96 9.99 7.14
N PRO A 521 -28.05 10.80 8.21
CA PRO A 521 -26.87 11.55 8.68
C PRO A 521 -25.68 10.63 8.98
N PRO A 522 -24.42 10.99 8.60
CA PRO A 522 -23.26 10.15 8.82
C PRO A 522 -23.03 9.73 10.29
N GLU A 523 -23.43 10.56 11.24
CA GLU A 523 -23.37 10.28 12.68
C GLU A 523 -24.36 9.21 13.15
N ASP A 524 -25.43 8.93 12.38
CA ASP A 524 -26.42 7.87 12.63
C ASP A 524 -26.09 6.57 11.91
N ILE A 525 -24.90 6.48 11.28
CA ILE A 525 -24.42 5.28 10.60
C ILE A 525 -23.20 4.76 11.35
N ASP A 526 -23.32 3.55 11.92
CA ASP A 526 -22.21 2.83 12.53
C ASP A 526 -21.49 1.99 11.47
N VAL A 527 -20.15 2.08 11.42
CA VAL A 527 -19.33 1.34 10.44
C VAL A 527 -18.51 0.29 11.16
N VAL A 528 -18.80 -0.97 10.89
CA VAL A 528 -18.17 -2.15 11.48
C VAL A 528 -17.18 -2.76 10.50
N HIS A 529 -15.97 -3.01 10.94
CA HIS A 529 -14.91 -3.62 10.14
C HIS A 529 -13.92 -4.41 11.02
N GLY A 530 -13.01 -5.16 10.40
CA GLY A 530 -11.87 -5.77 11.08
C GLY A 530 -12.14 -7.07 11.82
N ASP A 531 -13.36 -7.59 11.89
CA ASP A 531 -13.70 -8.83 12.57
C ASP A 531 -14.35 -9.82 11.60
N THR A 532 -13.68 -10.94 11.36
CA THR A 532 -14.11 -11.94 10.38
C THR A 532 -15.39 -12.68 10.71
N ASP A 533 -15.89 -12.60 11.96
CA ASP A 533 -17.17 -13.21 12.34
C ASP A 533 -18.36 -12.25 12.12
N THR A 534 -18.11 -10.94 12.01
CA THR A 534 -19.16 -9.91 11.94
C THR A 534 -19.15 -9.11 10.63
N THR A 535 -18.20 -9.37 9.76
CA THR A 535 -18.07 -8.66 8.48
C THR A 535 -18.10 -9.62 7.29
N PRO A 536 -18.60 -9.18 6.13
CA PRO A 536 -18.57 -9.99 4.92
C PRO A 536 -17.15 -10.27 4.45
N TYR A 537 -16.98 -11.31 3.61
CA TYR A 537 -15.69 -11.66 3.05
C TYR A 537 -15.15 -10.56 2.10
N GLY A 538 -13.84 -10.35 2.14
CA GLY A 538 -13.08 -9.50 1.23
C GLY A 538 -11.60 -9.52 1.57
N LEU A 539 -10.76 -8.86 0.78
CA LEU A 539 -9.31 -8.98 0.91
C LEU A 539 -8.63 -7.82 1.66
N GLY A 540 -9.41 -6.89 2.26
CA GLY A 540 -8.87 -5.85 3.13
C GLY A 540 -8.40 -4.58 2.39
N THR A 541 -7.54 -3.78 3.06
CA THR A 541 -7.12 -2.44 2.63
C THR A 541 -5.65 -2.37 2.28
N TYR A 542 -5.33 -2.24 1.01
CA TYR A 542 -4.00 -2.00 0.41
C TYR A 542 -4.18 -1.64 -1.07
N GLY A 543 -3.15 -1.11 -1.75
CA GLY A 543 -3.24 -0.77 -3.19
C GLY A 543 -4.37 0.21 -3.50
N SER A 544 -4.67 1.12 -2.60
CA SER A 544 -5.74 2.14 -2.70
C SER A 544 -7.12 1.57 -3.10
N ARG A 545 -7.41 0.30 -2.76
CA ARG A 545 -8.59 -0.46 -3.22
C ARG A 545 -9.87 -0.22 -2.44
N SER A 546 -9.81 0.34 -1.22
CA SER A 546 -11.00 0.45 -0.36
C SER A 546 -12.13 1.25 -1.01
N THR A 547 -11.87 2.44 -1.51
CA THR A 547 -12.89 3.24 -2.21
C THR A 547 -13.33 2.59 -3.53
N PRO A 548 -12.43 2.17 -4.43
CA PRO A 548 -12.83 1.54 -5.70
C PRO A 548 -13.63 0.24 -5.56
N VAL A 549 -13.38 -0.58 -4.56
CA VAL A 549 -14.02 -1.89 -4.41
C VAL A 549 -15.09 -1.86 -3.33
N SER A 550 -14.73 -1.61 -2.06
CA SER A 550 -15.70 -1.59 -0.96
C SER A 550 -16.60 -0.36 -1.01
N GLY A 551 -16.12 0.80 -1.50
CA GLY A 551 -16.97 1.98 -1.71
C GLY A 551 -18.05 1.73 -2.75
N ALA A 552 -17.72 1.01 -3.83
CA ALA A 552 -18.70 0.55 -4.81
C ALA A 552 -19.71 -0.44 -4.21
N ALA A 553 -19.22 -1.44 -3.44
CA ALA A 553 -20.11 -2.39 -2.75
C ALA A 553 -21.07 -1.65 -1.80
N THR A 554 -20.58 -0.68 -1.04
CA THR A 554 -21.37 0.15 -0.13
C THR A 554 -22.47 0.94 -0.86
N ALA A 555 -22.12 1.64 -1.94
CA ALA A 555 -23.07 2.40 -2.73
C ALA A 555 -24.15 1.50 -3.33
N LEU A 556 -23.77 0.33 -3.83
CA LEU A 556 -24.72 -0.65 -4.40
C LEU A 556 -25.61 -1.27 -3.32
N ALA A 557 -25.10 -1.58 -2.12
CA ALA A 557 -25.92 -2.05 -1.00
C ALA A 557 -26.92 -0.97 -0.58
N ALA A 558 -26.50 0.29 -0.47
CA ALA A 558 -27.38 1.41 -0.16
C ALA A 558 -28.46 1.61 -1.23
N ARG A 559 -28.14 1.47 -2.52
CA ARG A 559 -29.13 1.52 -3.61
C ARG A 559 -30.14 0.38 -3.54
N LYS A 560 -29.70 -0.86 -3.23
CA LYS A 560 -30.61 -1.99 -3.00
C LYS A 560 -31.58 -1.71 -1.85
N ALA A 561 -31.09 -1.18 -0.72
CA ALA A 561 -31.92 -0.79 0.40
C ALA A 561 -32.94 0.31 0.00
N ARG A 562 -32.48 1.32 -0.77
CA ARG A 562 -33.33 2.39 -1.32
C ARG A 562 -34.41 1.85 -2.26
N ASP A 563 -34.08 0.90 -3.12
CA ASP A 563 -35.07 0.27 -4.03
C ASP A 563 -36.09 -0.54 -3.26
N LYS A 564 -35.72 -1.26 -2.20
CA LYS A 564 -36.64 -1.93 -1.29
C LYS A 564 -37.49 -0.92 -0.55
N ALA A 565 -36.90 0.18 -0.08
CA ALA A 565 -37.62 1.28 0.57
C ALA A 565 -38.69 1.91 -0.36
N ARG A 566 -38.44 2.00 -1.68
CA ARG A 566 -39.42 2.47 -2.66
C ARG A 566 -40.69 1.62 -2.65
N ILE A 567 -40.53 0.28 -2.59
CA ILE A 567 -41.68 -0.63 -2.59
C ILE A 567 -42.49 -0.49 -1.29
N VAL A 568 -41.79 -0.34 -0.14
CA VAL A 568 -42.48 -0.09 1.15
C VAL A 568 -43.20 1.25 1.15
N ALA A 569 -42.52 2.32 0.64
CA ALA A 569 -43.11 3.66 0.52
C ALA A 569 -44.36 3.65 -0.39
N SER A 570 -44.36 2.87 -1.49
CA SER A 570 -45.51 2.76 -2.37
C SER A 570 -46.75 2.19 -1.64
N ALA A 571 -46.55 1.20 -0.78
CA ALA A 571 -47.62 0.66 0.07
C ALA A 571 -48.07 1.68 1.12
N MET A 572 -47.16 2.40 1.77
CA MET A 572 -47.48 3.44 2.76
C MET A 572 -48.27 4.61 2.17
N LEU A 573 -47.92 5.01 0.95
CA LEU A 573 -48.52 6.16 0.28
C LEU A 573 -49.70 5.80 -0.63
N GLU A 574 -50.02 4.52 -0.77
CA GLU A 574 -51.06 3.97 -1.64
C GLU A 574 -50.91 4.42 -3.10
N VAL A 575 -49.71 4.29 -3.68
CA VAL A 575 -49.38 4.63 -5.06
C VAL A 575 -48.51 3.55 -5.69
N ALA A 576 -48.43 3.50 -7.02
CA ALA A 576 -47.53 2.57 -7.68
C ALA A 576 -46.04 2.97 -7.42
N PRO A 577 -45.13 1.98 -7.31
CA PRO A 577 -43.68 2.31 -7.11
C PRO A 577 -43.11 3.25 -8.17
N ASP A 578 -43.59 3.18 -9.42
CA ASP A 578 -43.13 4.02 -10.54
C ASP A 578 -43.65 5.46 -10.47
N ASP A 579 -44.65 5.72 -9.62
CA ASP A 579 -45.13 7.07 -9.35
C ASP A 579 -44.34 7.80 -8.26
N LEU A 580 -43.33 7.17 -7.70
CA LEU A 580 -42.45 7.76 -6.68
C LEU A 580 -41.14 8.31 -7.30
N GLU A 581 -40.68 9.42 -6.73
CA GLU A 581 -39.37 10.01 -6.96
C GLU A 581 -38.57 10.05 -5.67
N TRP A 582 -37.23 9.95 -5.80
CA TRP A 582 -36.28 10.00 -4.69
C TRP A 582 -35.53 11.32 -4.67
N GLU A 583 -35.55 11.97 -3.54
CA GLU A 583 -34.68 13.12 -3.29
C GLU A 583 -34.30 13.22 -1.81
N LYS A 584 -32.99 13.38 -1.51
CA LYS A 584 -32.48 13.72 -0.18
C LYS A 584 -33.01 12.87 0.98
N GLY A 585 -33.06 11.57 0.82
CA GLY A 585 -33.48 10.65 1.89
C GLY A 585 -35.00 10.49 2.00
N ARG A 586 -35.75 10.89 0.98
CA ARG A 586 -37.20 10.82 0.97
C ARG A 586 -37.75 10.28 -0.36
N TRP A 587 -38.72 9.39 -0.29
CA TRP A 587 -39.57 9.04 -1.42
C TRP A 587 -40.86 9.88 -1.39
N PHE A 588 -41.23 10.49 -2.51
CA PHE A 588 -42.44 11.29 -2.64
C PHE A 588 -43.15 11.03 -3.97
N VAL A 589 -44.43 11.35 -4.02
CA VAL A 589 -45.28 11.14 -5.22
C VAL A 589 -44.90 12.18 -6.30
N LYS A 590 -44.67 11.72 -7.53
CA LYS A 590 -44.41 12.58 -8.69
C LYS A 590 -45.51 13.62 -8.85
N GLY A 591 -45.10 14.91 -8.89
CA GLY A 591 -46.05 16.02 -8.98
C GLY A 591 -46.72 16.45 -7.68
N ASP A 592 -46.51 15.74 -6.56
CA ASP A 592 -46.96 16.12 -5.23
C ASP A 592 -45.89 15.89 -4.16
N PRO A 593 -44.85 16.76 -4.08
CA PRO A 593 -43.74 16.60 -3.14
C PRO A 593 -44.13 16.59 -1.66
N GLU A 594 -45.30 17.11 -1.31
CA GLU A 594 -45.79 17.09 0.07
C GLU A 594 -46.24 15.67 0.48
N LYS A 595 -46.71 14.85 -0.47
CA LYS A 595 -47.08 13.46 -0.22
C LYS A 595 -45.84 12.56 -0.37
N GLY A 596 -45.15 12.29 0.74
CA GLY A 596 -43.93 11.47 0.75
C GLY A 596 -43.60 10.93 2.12
N ALA A 597 -42.59 10.06 2.19
CA ALA A 597 -42.08 9.46 3.41
C ALA A 597 -40.55 9.50 3.43
N THR A 598 -39.98 9.81 4.58
CA THR A 598 -38.54 9.77 4.82
C THR A 598 -38.04 8.33 4.94
N ILE A 599 -36.77 8.11 4.74
CA ILE A 599 -36.16 6.76 4.92
C ILE A 599 -36.36 6.24 6.35
N GLN A 600 -36.43 7.14 7.37
CA GLN A 600 -36.69 6.79 8.76
C GLN A 600 -38.13 6.30 8.97
N GLU A 601 -39.09 6.98 8.38
CA GLU A 601 -40.50 6.57 8.42
C GLU A 601 -40.74 5.25 7.69
N ILE A 602 -40.07 5.07 6.54
CA ILE A 602 -40.12 3.84 5.74
C ILE A 602 -39.45 2.68 6.50
N ALA A 603 -38.34 2.91 7.17
CA ALA A 603 -37.65 1.91 8.00
C ALA A 603 -38.57 1.45 9.15
N MET A 604 -39.21 2.40 9.85
CA MET A 604 -40.17 2.07 10.90
C MET A 604 -41.33 1.22 10.34
N ALA A 605 -41.86 1.57 9.18
CA ALA A 605 -42.94 0.84 8.53
C ALA A 605 -42.51 -0.58 8.08
N ALA A 606 -41.30 -0.71 7.51
CA ALA A 606 -40.78 -2.00 7.06
C ALA A 606 -40.56 -3.03 8.19
N HIS A 607 -40.37 -2.55 9.42
CA HIS A 607 -40.25 -3.38 10.62
C HIS A 607 -41.57 -3.43 11.44
N GLY A 608 -42.54 -2.61 11.09
CA GLY A 608 -43.78 -2.42 11.83
C GLY A 608 -44.89 -3.42 11.49
N VAL A 609 -46.12 -3.02 11.81
CA VAL A 609 -47.31 -3.85 11.66
C VAL A 609 -48.07 -3.61 10.36
N ILE A 610 -47.51 -2.81 9.43
CA ILE A 610 -48.16 -2.62 8.12
C ILE A 610 -48.07 -3.91 7.29
N GLU A 611 -49.08 -4.17 6.47
CA GLU A 611 -49.07 -5.26 5.51
C GLU A 611 -48.08 -4.88 4.36
N LEU A 612 -46.99 -5.64 4.25
CA LEU A 612 -46.02 -5.45 3.18
C LEU A 612 -46.54 -6.09 1.88
N PRO A 613 -46.17 -5.54 0.70
CA PRO A 613 -46.49 -6.14 -0.58
C PRO A 613 -46.00 -7.58 -0.69
N ALA A 614 -46.75 -8.43 -1.42
CA ALA A 614 -46.38 -9.82 -1.60
C ALA A 614 -44.97 -10.01 -2.14
N GLY A 615 -44.18 -10.84 -1.47
CA GLY A 615 -42.76 -11.10 -1.83
C GLY A 615 -41.75 -10.10 -1.27
N VAL A 616 -42.18 -9.13 -0.48
CA VAL A 616 -41.27 -8.20 0.23
C VAL A 616 -41.08 -8.70 1.66
N GLU A 617 -39.80 -8.96 2.00
CA GLU A 617 -39.42 -9.33 3.37
C GLU A 617 -39.38 -8.08 4.28
N GLY A 618 -39.66 -8.27 5.58
CA GLY A 618 -39.56 -7.20 6.57
C GLY A 618 -38.13 -6.63 6.69
N GLY A 619 -37.99 -5.37 7.15
CA GLY A 619 -36.74 -4.66 7.28
C GLY A 619 -36.23 -4.08 5.97
N LEU A 620 -35.11 -3.35 6.06
CA LEU A 620 -34.44 -2.71 4.91
C LEU A 620 -32.96 -3.16 4.77
N ASP A 621 -32.67 -4.40 5.17
CA ASP A 621 -31.32 -4.96 5.07
C ASP A 621 -30.97 -5.23 3.60
N ALA A 622 -29.68 -4.98 3.26
CA ALA A 622 -29.14 -5.22 1.92
C ALA A 622 -27.68 -5.66 1.99
N GLU A 623 -27.33 -6.64 1.18
CA GLU A 623 -25.96 -7.15 1.03
C GLU A 623 -25.51 -7.03 -0.42
N THR A 624 -24.22 -6.76 -0.62
CA THR A 624 -23.60 -6.72 -1.95
C THR A 624 -22.18 -7.21 -1.89
N VAL A 625 -21.82 -8.08 -2.83
CA VAL A 625 -20.43 -8.38 -3.18
C VAL A 625 -20.16 -7.70 -4.52
N TYR A 626 -19.14 -6.84 -4.55
CA TYR A 626 -18.75 -6.13 -5.76
C TYR A 626 -17.49 -6.71 -6.37
N ASP A 627 -17.59 -7.08 -7.63
CA ASP A 627 -16.51 -7.60 -8.46
C ASP A 627 -16.22 -6.56 -9.54
N PRO A 628 -15.13 -5.76 -9.39
CA PRO A 628 -14.89 -4.64 -10.29
C PRO A 628 -14.56 -5.10 -11.72
N PRO A 629 -15.13 -4.45 -12.75
CA PRO A 629 -14.88 -4.80 -14.15
C PRO A 629 -13.49 -4.37 -14.62
N ASN A 630 -12.87 -3.40 -13.95
CA ASN A 630 -11.55 -2.85 -14.25
C ASN A 630 -10.96 -2.18 -13.01
N LEU A 631 -9.66 -1.88 -13.03
CA LEU A 631 -9.01 -0.96 -12.10
C LEU A 631 -9.55 0.47 -12.29
N THR A 632 -9.34 1.33 -11.31
CA THR A 632 -9.48 2.78 -11.46
C THR A 632 -8.09 3.42 -11.58
N PHE A 633 -7.99 4.53 -12.32
CA PHE A 633 -6.72 5.17 -12.62
C PHE A 633 -6.74 6.63 -12.15
N PRO A 634 -6.41 6.90 -10.86
CA PRO A 634 -6.14 8.25 -10.42
C PRO A 634 -4.85 8.77 -11.06
N PHE A 635 -4.69 10.08 -11.13
CA PHE A 635 -3.53 10.73 -11.71
C PHE A 635 -3.25 12.07 -11.06
N GLY A 636 -2.06 12.58 -11.26
CA GLY A 636 -1.68 13.87 -10.70
C GLY A 636 -0.51 14.53 -11.44
N ALA A 637 -0.42 15.84 -11.24
CA ALA A 637 0.67 16.68 -11.73
C ALA A 637 1.34 17.38 -10.54
N TYR A 638 2.63 17.13 -10.39
CA TYR A 638 3.41 17.66 -9.27
C TYR A 638 4.56 18.52 -9.76
N ILE A 639 4.81 19.62 -9.04
CA ILE A 639 5.93 20.50 -9.31
C ILE A 639 6.63 20.84 -8.00
N CYS A 640 7.92 20.53 -7.93
CA CYS A 640 8.77 20.72 -6.75
C CYS A 640 9.84 21.79 -7.05
N VAL A 641 10.07 22.65 -6.08
CA VAL A 641 11.20 23.60 -6.08
C VAL A 641 12.13 23.24 -4.95
N VAL A 642 13.41 23.03 -5.27
CA VAL A 642 14.45 22.77 -4.28
C VAL A 642 15.54 23.80 -4.32
N ASP A 643 16.19 24.01 -3.17
CA ASP A 643 17.48 24.68 -3.06
C ASP A 643 18.54 23.67 -2.61
N VAL A 644 19.68 23.69 -3.27
CA VAL A 644 20.84 22.88 -2.87
C VAL A 644 21.92 23.82 -2.35
N ASP A 645 22.39 23.58 -1.14
CA ASP A 645 23.49 24.33 -0.55
C ASP A 645 24.81 23.90 -1.23
N PRO A 646 25.52 24.81 -1.89
CA PRO A 646 26.74 24.45 -2.64
C PRO A 646 27.91 24.00 -1.75
N ASP A 647 27.92 24.36 -0.47
CA ASP A 647 29.01 24.05 0.45
C ASP A 647 28.77 22.74 1.22
N THR A 648 27.54 22.41 1.48
CA THR A 648 27.14 21.22 2.28
C THR A 648 26.39 20.16 1.48
N ALA A 649 26.00 20.49 0.25
CA ALA A 649 25.15 19.66 -0.60
C ALA A 649 23.78 19.29 0.03
N LYS A 650 23.37 20.00 1.09
CA LYS A 650 22.06 19.78 1.70
C LYS A 650 20.96 20.27 0.78
N VAL A 651 19.97 19.41 0.55
CA VAL A 651 18.78 19.71 -0.24
C VAL A 651 17.69 20.23 0.69
N LYS A 652 17.04 21.33 0.30
CA LYS A 652 15.85 21.85 0.96
C LYS A 652 14.70 21.92 -0.03
N VAL A 653 13.59 21.24 0.25
CA VAL A 653 12.34 21.41 -0.50
C VAL A 653 11.77 22.76 -0.11
N ARG A 654 11.74 23.72 -1.05
CA ARG A 654 11.28 25.10 -0.83
C ARG A 654 9.77 25.20 -0.99
N ARG A 655 9.23 24.62 -2.06
CA ARG A 655 7.81 24.60 -2.39
C ARG A 655 7.45 23.28 -3.06
N PHE A 656 6.24 22.83 -2.85
CA PHE A 656 5.70 21.67 -3.56
C PHE A 656 4.22 21.90 -3.87
N VAL A 657 3.87 21.89 -5.15
CA VAL A 657 2.48 21.94 -5.63
C VAL A 657 2.08 20.55 -6.08
N ALA A 658 0.94 20.06 -5.59
CA ALA A 658 0.34 18.79 -5.98
C ALA A 658 -1.11 18.99 -6.44
N VAL A 659 -1.41 18.61 -7.66
CA VAL A 659 -2.77 18.63 -8.22
C VAL A 659 -3.15 17.21 -8.56
N ASP A 660 -4.12 16.64 -7.83
CA ASP A 660 -4.56 15.27 -7.93
C ASP A 660 -5.95 15.14 -8.56
N ASP A 661 -6.22 14.02 -9.23
CA ASP A 661 -7.54 13.62 -9.69
C ASP A 661 -7.87 12.21 -9.22
N CYS A 662 -8.78 12.10 -8.27
CA CYS A 662 -9.31 10.83 -7.77
C CYS A 662 -10.80 10.63 -8.13
N GLY A 663 -11.26 11.26 -9.21
CA GLY A 663 -12.66 11.26 -9.60
C GLY A 663 -13.55 11.97 -8.58
N THR A 664 -14.68 11.39 -8.25
CA THR A 664 -15.61 11.95 -7.25
C THR A 664 -14.98 11.99 -5.86
N ARG A 665 -14.97 13.16 -5.25
CA ARG A 665 -14.38 13.43 -3.94
C ARG A 665 -15.40 13.23 -2.83
N ILE A 666 -15.25 12.16 -2.04
CA ILE A 666 -16.17 11.82 -0.95
C ILE A 666 -15.96 12.79 0.24
N ASN A 667 -14.72 12.88 0.75
CA ASN A 667 -14.36 13.80 1.82
C ASN A 667 -13.06 14.55 1.49
N PRO A 668 -13.13 15.83 1.14
CA PRO A 668 -11.94 16.63 0.80
C PRO A 668 -10.87 16.67 1.89
N MET A 669 -11.26 16.73 3.19
CA MET A 669 -10.30 16.77 4.29
C MET A 669 -9.48 15.46 4.41
N ILE A 670 -10.13 14.31 4.21
CA ILE A 670 -9.46 13.01 4.27
C ILE A 670 -8.55 12.85 3.04
N ILE A 671 -8.99 13.28 1.86
CA ILE A 671 -8.17 13.28 0.64
C ILE A 671 -6.91 14.13 0.84
N GLU A 672 -7.05 15.37 1.34
CA GLU A 672 -5.92 16.25 1.67
C GLU A 672 -4.95 15.56 2.64
N GLY A 673 -5.45 14.90 3.68
CA GLY A 673 -4.64 14.16 4.64
C GLY A 673 -3.85 13.00 4.00
N GLN A 674 -4.46 12.26 3.06
CA GLN A 674 -3.77 11.19 2.30
C GLN A 674 -2.69 11.78 1.39
N VAL A 675 -2.97 12.87 0.69
CA VAL A 675 -2.01 13.55 -0.19
C VAL A 675 -0.83 14.08 0.63
N HIS A 676 -1.06 14.81 1.72
CA HIS A 676 0.01 15.33 2.60
C HIS A 676 0.88 14.21 3.16
N GLY A 677 0.27 13.09 3.59
CA GLY A 677 1.00 11.92 4.08
C GLY A 677 1.91 11.31 3.01
N GLY A 678 1.39 11.10 1.81
CA GLY A 678 2.16 10.54 0.70
C GLY A 678 3.25 11.47 0.17
N LEU A 679 3.04 12.81 0.19
CA LEU A 679 4.08 13.77 -0.13
C LEU A 679 5.22 13.74 0.90
N THR A 680 4.89 13.58 2.19
CA THR A 680 5.87 13.43 3.27
C THR A 680 6.70 12.15 3.10
N ASP A 681 6.05 11.02 2.82
CA ASP A 681 6.73 9.75 2.49
C ASP A 681 7.67 9.93 1.29
N GLY A 682 7.23 10.64 0.25
CA GLY A 682 8.05 10.93 -0.92
C GLY A 682 9.29 11.77 -0.62
N VAL A 683 9.23 12.70 0.33
CA VAL A 683 10.41 13.43 0.83
C VAL A 683 11.37 12.45 1.51
N GLY A 684 10.85 11.56 2.37
CA GLY A 684 11.61 10.50 3.01
C GLY A 684 12.35 9.64 2.00
N MET A 685 11.63 9.08 1.04
CA MET A 685 12.17 8.24 -0.03
C MET A 685 13.23 8.95 -0.87
N ALA A 686 12.97 10.19 -1.26
CA ALA A 686 13.88 10.92 -2.14
C ALA A 686 15.17 11.39 -1.45
N LEU A 687 15.14 11.69 -0.14
CA LEU A 687 16.23 12.39 0.54
C LEU A 687 16.88 11.62 1.70
N MET A 688 16.22 10.63 2.32
CA MET A 688 16.62 10.14 3.64
C MET A 688 16.58 8.62 3.80
N GLU A 689 15.51 7.96 3.33
CA GLU A 689 15.17 6.58 3.69
C GLU A 689 15.99 5.55 2.91
N LEU A 690 16.74 4.71 3.64
CA LEU A 690 17.54 3.65 3.07
C LEU A 690 17.74 2.52 4.08
N ILE A 691 17.34 1.32 3.73
CA ILE A 691 17.79 0.10 4.40
C ILE A 691 19.06 -0.38 3.68
N ALA A 692 20.21 -0.05 4.24
CA ALA A 692 21.51 -0.47 3.72
C ALA A 692 21.97 -1.78 4.37
N PHE A 693 22.83 -2.51 3.65
CA PHE A 693 23.49 -3.73 4.12
C PHE A 693 24.99 -3.63 3.84
N ASP A 694 25.80 -4.24 4.70
CA ASP A 694 27.22 -4.45 4.42
C ASP A 694 27.43 -5.71 3.56
N GLU A 695 28.69 -6.01 3.21
CA GLU A 695 29.04 -7.16 2.36
C GLU A 695 28.75 -8.51 3.04
N ASP A 696 28.71 -8.56 4.36
CA ASP A 696 28.37 -9.75 5.15
C ASP A 696 26.86 -9.94 5.32
N GLY A 697 26.04 -8.99 4.84
CA GLY A 697 24.58 -8.99 4.91
C GLY A 697 24.02 -8.42 6.22
N ASN A 698 24.82 -7.73 7.02
CA ASN A 698 24.31 -7.05 8.20
C ASN A 698 23.47 -5.84 7.81
N CYS A 699 22.29 -5.72 8.40
CA CYS A 699 21.39 -4.59 8.21
C CYS A 699 21.93 -3.36 8.96
N LEU A 700 22.27 -2.31 8.23
CA LEU A 700 22.76 -1.05 8.76
C LEU A 700 21.64 -0.04 9.06
N GLY A 701 20.39 -0.38 8.75
CA GLY A 701 19.20 0.45 8.94
C GLY A 701 18.25 -0.05 10.06
N GLY A 702 18.74 -0.83 11.01
CA GLY A 702 17.94 -1.51 12.03
C GLY A 702 17.45 -0.62 13.18
N SER A 703 17.63 0.69 13.13
CA SER A 703 17.14 1.63 14.14
C SER A 703 16.70 2.95 13.51
N LEU A 704 15.87 3.75 14.21
CA LEU A 704 15.50 5.10 13.78
C LEU A 704 16.64 6.12 13.88
N MET A 705 17.81 5.73 14.37
CA MET A 705 19.04 6.53 14.28
C MET A 705 19.72 6.40 12.92
N ASP A 706 19.48 5.30 12.22
CA ASP A 706 20.12 4.96 10.95
C ASP A 706 19.11 5.03 9.78
N TYR A 707 17.90 4.54 10.00
CA TYR A 707 16.78 4.69 9.06
C TYR A 707 16.03 5.98 9.39
N LEU A 708 16.33 7.04 8.64
CA LEU A 708 15.78 8.37 8.87
C LEU A 708 14.43 8.52 8.19
N ILE A 709 13.40 8.85 8.95
CA ILE A 709 12.09 9.25 8.43
C ILE A 709 11.93 10.78 8.55
N PRO A 710 11.22 11.45 7.63
CA PRO A 710 11.09 12.90 7.66
C PRO A 710 10.28 13.35 8.88
N THR A 711 10.67 14.50 9.41
CA THR A 711 9.92 15.25 10.41
C THR A 711 9.25 16.47 9.76
N ALA A 712 8.53 17.26 10.54
CA ALA A 712 7.92 18.49 10.05
C ALA A 712 8.96 19.54 9.56
N LEU A 713 10.25 19.37 9.91
CA LEU A 713 11.31 20.30 9.49
C LEU A 713 11.78 20.08 8.05
N GLU A 714 11.66 18.87 7.54
CA GLU A 714 12.04 18.50 6.18
C GLU A 714 10.95 18.79 5.16
N CYS A 715 9.71 18.96 5.63
CA CYS A 715 8.54 19.16 4.77
C CYS A 715 8.23 20.65 4.62
N PRO A 716 7.91 21.13 3.40
CA PRO A 716 7.37 22.48 3.19
C PRO A 716 5.89 22.53 3.57
N ASP A 717 5.30 23.73 3.55
CA ASP A 717 3.85 23.86 3.48
C ASP A 717 3.37 23.32 2.14
N TRP A 718 2.48 22.32 2.18
CA TRP A 718 1.96 21.68 0.98
C TRP A 718 0.93 22.55 0.28
N GLU A 719 1.13 22.80 -1.02
CA GLU A 719 0.17 23.51 -1.89
C GLU A 719 -0.61 22.48 -2.70
N THR A 720 -1.81 22.11 -2.23
CA THR A 720 -2.61 21.05 -2.87
C THR A 720 -3.86 21.57 -3.52
N ASP A 721 -4.21 21.05 -4.68
CA ASP A 721 -5.47 21.30 -5.39
C ASP A 721 -5.90 20.04 -6.16
N HIS A 722 -6.96 20.10 -6.95
CA HIS A 722 -7.53 18.95 -7.63
C HIS A 722 -8.17 19.30 -8.97
N THR A 723 -8.27 18.28 -9.81
CA THR A 723 -9.26 18.18 -10.90
C THR A 723 -10.24 17.06 -10.59
N VAL A 724 -11.29 16.93 -11.38
CA VAL A 724 -12.33 15.89 -11.16
C VAL A 724 -12.67 15.25 -12.51
N THR A 725 -12.28 13.99 -12.65
CA THR A 725 -12.58 13.15 -13.81
C THR A 725 -13.12 11.81 -13.32
N PRO A 726 -14.45 11.66 -13.19
CA PRO A 726 -15.04 10.45 -12.64
C PRO A 726 -14.68 9.17 -13.41
N SER A 727 -14.48 8.06 -12.68
CA SER A 727 -14.35 6.74 -13.29
C SER A 727 -15.69 6.29 -13.88
N PRO A 728 -15.78 5.92 -15.16
CA PRO A 728 -17.05 5.64 -15.83
C PRO A 728 -17.68 4.31 -15.38
N HIS A 729 -16.91 3.39 -14.82
CA HIS A 729 -17.39 2.09 -14.36
C HIS A 729 -17.61 2.00 -12.84
N HIS A 730 -17.21 3.02 -12.09
CA HIS A 730 -17.42 3.05 -10.65
C HIS A 730 -18.80 3.65 -10.31
N PRO A 731 -19.63 3.04 -9.43
CA PRO A 731 -21.00 3.49 -9.17
C PRO A 731 -21.16 4.95 -8.77
N ILE A 732 -20.16 5.51 -8.08
CA ILE A 732 -20.13 6.92 -7.66
C ILE A 732 -19.02 7.72 -8.34
N GLY A 733 -18.35 7.15 -9.36
CA GLY A 733 -17.30 7.84 -10.10
C GLY A 733 -15.99 8.09 -9.32
N ALA A 734 -15.82 7.48 -8.15
CA ALA A 734 -14.61 7.67 -7.33
C ALA A 734 -13.45 6.79 -7.82
N LYS A 735 -12.21 7.24 -7.54
CA LYS A 735 -10.97 6.48 -7.71
C LYS A 735 -10.23 6.44 -6.37
N GLY A 736 -9.28 5.50 -6.20
CA GLY A 736 -8.44 5.49 -5.01
C GLY A 736 -7.47 6.67 -4.99
N ILE A 737 -7.05 7.12 -3.78
CA ILE A 737 -6.10 8.23 -3.60
C ILE A 737 -5.05 7.94 -2.52
N GLY A 738 -5.20 6.82 -1.81
CA GLY A 738 -4.41 6.54 -0.60
C GLY A 738 -2.90 6.52 -0.83
N GLU A 739 -2.42 6.16 -2.00
CA GLU A 739 -1.00 5.98 -2.30
C GLU A 739 -0.49 6.94 -3.40
N SER A 740 -1.37 7.67 -4.08
CA SER A 740 -1.03 8.48 -5.27
C SER A 740 0.10 9.48 -5.02
N ALA A 741 0.09 10.17 -3.88
CA ALA A 741 1.10 11.18 -3.61
C ALA A 741 2.50 10.60 -3.42
N THR A 742 2.64 9.41 -2.84
CA THR A 742 3.93 8.70 -2.78
C THR A 742 4.38 8.20 -4.16
N VAL A 743 3.45 7.92 -5.08
CA VAL A 743 3.81 7.55 -6.46
C VAL A 743 4.46 8.71 -7.20
N GLY A 744 3.90 9.91 -7.11
CA GLY A 744 4.34 11.07 -7.90
C GLY A 744 5.48 11.89 -7.28
N SER A 745 5.63 11.89 -5.96
CA SER A 745 6.55 12.81 -5.27
C SER A 745 8.04 12.45 -5.41
N PRO A 746 8.51 11.18 -5.29
CA PRO A 746 9.92 10.87 -5.41
C PRO A 746 10.53 11.28 -6.76
N PRO A 747 9.96 10.93 -7.93
CA PRO A 747 10.52 11.38 -9.20
C PRO A 747 10.50 12.90 -9.35
N THR A 748 9.46 13.58 -8.84
CA THR A 748 9.36 15.04 -8.92
C THR A 748 10.48 15.72 -8.11
N ILE A 749 10.79 15.21 -6.92
CA ILE A 749 11.88 15.74 -6.07
C ILE A 749 13.23 15.46 -6.71
N VAL A 750 13.47 14.25 -7.21
CA VAL A 750 14.75 13.90 -7.87
C VAL A 750 14.94 14.71 -9.14
N ASN A 751 13.90 14.93 -9.94
CA ASN A 751 13.92 15.81 -11.11
C ASN A 751 14.35 17.23 -10.72
N ALA A 752 13.83 17.76 -9.60
CA ALA A 752 14.21 19.09 -9.10
C ALA A 752 15.68 19.13 -8.68
N ILE A 753 16.18 18.09 -7.99
CA ILE A 753 17.58 18.02 -7.57
C ILE A 753 18.52 17.96 -8.77
N VAL A 754 18.22 17.11 -9.74
CA VAL A 754 19.02 17.01 -10.98
C VAL A 754 19.00 18.33 -11.74
N ASP A 755 17.86 19.01 -11.82
CA ASP A 755 17.75 20.33 -12.43
C ASP A 755 18.61 21.38 -11.69
N ALA A 756 18.68 21.35 -10.35
CA ALA A 756 19.56 22.21 -9.57
C ALA A 756 21.05 21.95 -9.86
N LEU A 757 21.39 20.68 -10.11
CA LEU A 757 22.78 20.22 -10.32
C LEU A 757 23.26 20.26 -11.78
N LYS A 758 22.44 20.70 -12.74
CA LYS A 758 22.84 20.88 -14.16
C LYS A 758 24.14 21.65 -14.36
N PRO A 759 24.48 22.71 -13.57
CA PRO A 759 25.77 23.38 -13.70
C PRO A 759 26.99 22.49 -13.45
N TYR A 760 26.83 21.36 -12.75
CA TYR A 760 27.84 20.35 -12.51
C TYR A 760 27.84 19.21 -13.52
N GLY A 761 26.97 19.24 -14.53
CA GLY A 761 26.82 18.18 -15.54
C GLY A 761 26.11 16.92 -15.03
N VAL A 762 25.44 16.97 -13.88
CA VAL A 762 24.70 15.84 -13.31
C VAL A 762 23.43 15.59 -14.13
N ARG A 763 23.27 14.37 -14.67
CA ARG A 763 22.10 13.94 -15.43
C ARG A 763 21.16 13.03 -14.64
N HIS A 764 21.69 12.33 -13.65
CA HIS A 764 20.93 11.44 -12.78
C HIS A 764 21.65 11.31 -11.41
N ILE A 765 20.86 11.03 -10.40
CA ILE A 765 21.29 10.67 -9.06
C ILE A 765 20.32 9.65 -8.48
N ASP A 766 20.84 8.56 -7.91
CA ASP A 766 20.03 7.54 -7.25
C ASP A 766 19.53 8.01 -5.89
N MET A 767 18.31 7.61 -5.55
CA MET A 767 17.76 7.85 -4.21
C MET A 767 18.42 6.97 -3.14
N PRO A 768 18.39 7.40 -1.87
CA PRO A 768 18.05 8.74 -1.40
C PRO A 768 19.16 9.75 -1.76
N CYS A 769 18.77 10.94 -2.18
CA CYS A 769 19.69 12.04 -2.50
C CYS A 769 20.21 12.69 -1.22
N THR A 770 20.95 11.90 -0.41
CA THR A 770 21.58 12.40 0.83
C THR A 770 22.64 13.45 0.52
N PRO A 771 23.01 14.33 1.48
CA PRO A 771 24.05 15.32 1.25
C PRO A 771 25.38 14.74 0.74
N SER A 772 25.78 13.55 1.21
CA SER A 772 26.99 12.87 0.72
C SER A 772 26.87 12.45 -0.74
N ARG A 773 25.75 11.87 -1.16
CA ARG A 773 25.52 11.48 -2.56
C ARG A 773 25.42 12.68 -3.50
N VAL A 774 24.72 13.74 -3.05
CA VAL A 774 24.64 14.99 -3.81
C VAL A 774 26.03 15.61 -3.95
N TRP A 775 26.84 15.62 -2.89
CA TRP A 775 28.23 16.09 -2.92
C TRP A 775 29.08 15.29 -3.90
N ASP A 776 29.03 13.95 -3.84
CA ASP A 776 29.78 13.09 -4.75
C ASP A 776 29.38 13.32 -6.22
N ALA A 777 28.06 13.48 -6.50
CA ALA A 777 27.58 13.83 -7.83
C ALA A 777 28.11 15.18 -8.31
N MET A 778 28.17 16.21 -7.44
CA MET A 778 28.77 17.51 -7.76
C MET A 778 30.27 17.42 -8.04
N GLN A 779 30.97 16.42 -7.51
CA GLN A 779 32.40 16.15 -7.77
C GLN A 779 32.64 15.24 -8.97
N GLY A 780 31.58 14.83 -9.69
CA GLY A 780 31.66 13.89 -10.81
C GLY A 780 32.04 12.46 -10.40
N LYS A 781 31.83 12.08 -9.14
CA LYS A 781 32.06 10.71 -8.66
C LYS A 781 30.78 9.87 -8.88
N ALA A 782 30.97 8.63 -9.32
CA ALA A 782 29.88 7.66 -9.35
C ALA A 782 29.43 7.33 -7.93
N ALA A 783 28.11 7.12 -7.74
CA ALA A 783 27.60 6.57 -6.49
C ALA A 783 28.27 5.20 -6.21
N PRO A 784 28.61 4.88 -4.96
CA PRO A 784 29.10 3.55 -4.64
C PRO A 784 28.02 2.50 -5.00
N PRO A 785 28.40 1.34 -5.53
CA PRO A 785 27.46 0.23 -5.76
C PRO A 785 26.83 -0.18 -4.43
N GLN A 786 25.49 -0.25 -4.40
CA GLN A 786 24.73 -0.79 -3.27
C GLN A 786 24.51 -2.28 -3.43
#